data_25dbd58570b08b6b53039f36a20c59aa
#
_entry.id   25dbd58570b08b6b53039f36a20c59aa
#
_cell.length_a   1.000
_cell.length_b   1.000
_cell.length_c   1.000
_cell.angle_alpha   90.00
_cell.angle_beta   90.00
_cell.angle_gamma   90.00
#
_symmetry.space_group_name_H-M   'P 1'
#
loop_
_entity.id
_entity.type
_entity.pdbx_description
1 polymer ?
#
loop_
_entity_poly.entity_id
_entity_poly.type
_entity_poly.pdbx_seq_one_letter_code
_entity_poly.pdbx_strand_id
1 'polypeptide(L)'
;MEQRAERLEVGPVTETSGAGVVVDGLTWRPFGRSRPVLDHLDLTIGPGERVLLAGPSGSGKSTLLRAVAGLLLTADSGDLSGHVTVGGLAPQAAPGSVGLVLQDPGAGVVASTIGRDVAFGLENVREPPEGMPPRVRAALDEVGLTMSAECSPATLSGGESQRLALAGALVMEPSVLLLDEPTAMLDAVSAAGVRTVVADVVARRGLTLVVVEHRLDGWLDLVDRLVVLDASGSVVADGEPCQVLSGHGASLAAQGIWVPGVPDPKPLELALEPAPDAAAGRVPDGRVVVAASDVRVVHTSRRLGEPSRSTLAVDGVDLEVRAGRSVALVGPSGAGKSSLMSALGGLVAPAGGTVEVALPLTPAEAGDRGASRDRLAPPHEWASADLARVVAWVPQRAATSLVGRTVREDVLTTPLALGHDRAAAGRRADALLTALGLAHLADADPRQLSGGEQRRLAMASAVAHGPALVLADEPTVGQDRLTWAAVSGVLAAARHEGAAVVVTTHDPGVVDGADRVVRLDAPVPPAPDPEPERRPLLARVGPLALLAAALCVLPLPGLLDSWRQGLAVLAVEVALGLVGLLAPGPGRRPKGRVRAVARRLAPATLAVVGVAWSAWLLGGRDLEVASGAALRVLCLLVPSAVVVGFIDPEGLGDHLAQRLRLPARPVVAATAALQRVQAFDTLWTELMTTRRVRGTRPRGALLARGREAVVVTGGLLVGALGQASTLALAMDARGFAEARQRTWAGPAPWRRPDTLALAAGLLVVAAAVAARLTLP
;
A
#
# COMPACT_ATOMS: atom_id res chain seq x y z
N MET A 1 51.83 -12.06 -7.40
CA MET A 1 52.00 -10.62 -7.11
C MET A 1 50.84 -10.20 -6.23
N GLU A 2 51.10 -10.24 -4.91
CA GLU A 2 50.15 -9.87 -3.87
C GLU A 2 50.09 -8.35 -3.78
N GLN A 3 48.94 -7.76 -4.01
CA GLN A 3 48.66 -6.37 -3.63
C GLN A 3 48.04 -6.36 -2.23
N ARG A 4 48.80 -5.82 -1.29
CA ARG A 4 48.44 -5.51 0.08
C ARG A 4 47.14 -4.74 0.14
N ALA A 5 46.14 -5.29 0.84
CA ALA A 5 45.00 -4.55 1.35
C ALA A 5 45.46 -3.69 2.53
N GLU A 6 45.62 -2.41 2.33
CA GLU A 6 45.73 -1.42 3.41
C GLU A 6 44.39 -1.38 4.16
N ARG A 7 44.44 -1.75 5.44
CA ARG A 7 43.34 -1.50 6.39
C ARG A 7 43.33 0.01 6.67
N LEU A 8 42.31 0.69 6.16
CA LEU A 8 41.92 2.00 6.67
C LEU A 8 41.34 1.80 8.09
N GLU A 9 42.11 2.21 9.09
CA GLU A 9 41.62 2.38 10.47
C GLU A 9 40.56 3.51 10.46
N VAL A 10 39.31 3.16 10.71
CA VAL A 10 38.27 4.14 10.97
C VAL A 10 38.54 4.70 12.37
N GLY A 11 39.03 5.92 12.40
CA GLY A 11 39.20 6.69 13.63
C GLY A 11 37.86 6.99 14.28
N PRO A 12 37.83 7.36 15.59
CA PRO A 12 36.59 7.63 16.31
C PRO A 12 35.83 8.79 15.64
N VAL A 13 34.52 8.57 15.42
CA VAL A 13 33.55 9.52 14.86
C VAL A 13 33.55 10.79 15.74
N THR A 14 34.20 11.82 15.26
CA THR A 14 34.10 13.17 15.79
C THR A 14 32.91 13.85 15.14
N GLU A 15 32.10 14.52 15.99
CA GLU A 15 31.00 15.43 15.71
C GLU A 15 30.47 15.41 14.27
N THR A 16 29.23 14.90 14.09
CA THR A 16 28.52 14.81 12.82
C THR A 16 28.25 16.22 12.25
N SER A 17 29.22 16.79 11.55
CA SER A 17 29.00 17.95 10.70
C SER A 17 28.41 17.45 9.38
N GLY A 18 27.43 18.16 8.82
CA GLY A 18 26.84 17.86 7.52
C GLY A 18 27.91 17.72 6.43
N ALA A 19 27.68 16.86 5.46
CA ALA A 19 28.57 16.70 4.30
C ALA A 19 28.08 17.51 3.12
N GLY A 20 28.99 18.11 2.34
CA GLY A 20 28.64 18.77 1.08
C GLY A 20 28.21 17.76 0.02
N VAL A 21 27.30 18.15 -0.86
CA VAL A 21 26.86 17.39 -2.02
C VAL A 21 27.31 18.10 -3.28
N VAL A 22 27.95 17.38 -4.21
CA VAL A 22 28.35 17.92 -5.53
C VAL A 22 27.75 17.01 -6.60
N VAL A 23 27.00 17.62 -7.50
CA VAL A 23 26.47 17.03 -8.72
C VAL A 23 27.13 17.73 -9.89
N ASP A 24 27.80 17.00 -10.76
CA ASP A 24 28.60 17.51 -11.88
C ASP A 24 28.20 16.84 -13.18
N GLY A 25 27.60 17.61 -14.10
CA GLY A 25 27.16 17.18 -15.41
C GLY A 25 26.18 16.00 -15.41
N LEU A 26 25.35 15.86 -14.38
CA LEU A 26 24.49 14.69 -14.21
C LEU A 26 23.43 14.61 -15.29
N THR A 27 23.48 13.53 -16.08
CA THR A 27 22.46 13.21 -17.07
C THR A 27 21.90 11.81 -16.80
N TRP A 28 20.57 11.72 -16.72
CA TRP A 28 19.88 10.45 -16.51
C TRP A 28 18.76 10.25 -17.53
N ARG A 29 18.83 9.17 -18.29
CA ARG A 29 17.80 8.74 -19.23
C ARG A 29 17.31 7.33 -18.90
N PRO A 30 16.11 7.17 -18.32
CA PRO A 30 15.51 5.86 -18.06
C PRO A 30 15.32 5.06 -19.34
N PHE A 31 15.46 3.74 -19.24
CA PHE A 31 15.20 2.85 -20.37
C PHE A 31 13.80 3.05 -20.94
N GLY A 32 13.69 3.10 -22.28
CA GLY A 32 12.41 3.32 -22.97
C GLY A 32 11.99 4.79 -23.12
N ARG A 33 12.68 5.75 -22.51
CA ARG A 33 12.46 7.18 -22.75
C ARG A 33 13.39 7.73 -23.83
N SER A 34 12.84 8.56 -24.71
CA SER A 34 13.62 9.22 -25.79
C SER A 34 14.41 10.43 -25.30
N ARG A 35 14.01 11.06 -24.20
CA ARG A 35 14.65 12.23 -23.62
C ARG A 35 15.11 11.93 -22.20
N PRO A 36 16.23 12.53 -21.75
CA PRO A 36 16.66 12.44 -20.35
C PRO A 36 15.63 13.10 -19.43
N VAL A 37 15.63 12.66 -18.18
CA VAL A 37 14.85 13.27 -17.07
C VAL A 37 15.69 14.34 -16.37
N LEU A 38 17.00 14.13 -16.29
CA LEU A 38 17.99 15.13 -15.88
C LEU A 38 18.99 15.26 -17.03
N ASP A 39 19.31 16.49 -17.43
CA ASP A 39 20.17 16.75 -18.57
C ASP A 39 21.25 17.76 -18.20
N HIS A 40 22.51 17.29 -18.07
CA HIS A 40 23.70 18.08 -17.70
C HIS A 40 23.47 18.96 -16.46
N LEU A 41 22.90 18.38 -15.40
CA LEU A 41 22.60 19.10 -14.17
C LEU A 41 23.86 19.29 -13.33
N ASP A 42 24.16 20.55 -13.00
CA ASP A 42 25.18 20.96 -12.05
C ASP A 42 24.53 21.55 -10.80
N LEU A 43 24.90 21.03 -9.62
CA LEU A 43 24.41 21.54 -8.33
C LEU A 43 25.43 21.26 -7.23
N THR A 44 25.77 22.30 -6.47
CA THR A 44 26.61 22.16 -5.27
C THR A 44 25.84 22.61 -4.03
N ILE A 45 25.83 21.77 -3.00
CA ILE A 45 25.20 22.04 -1.70
C ILE A 45 26.31 22.01 -0.65
N GLY A 46 26.40 23.07 0.15
CA GLY A 46 27.41 23.19 1.22
C GLY A 46 27.12 22.26 2.41
N PRO A 47 28.14 21.93 3.22
CA PRO A 47 27.97 21.18 4.45
C PRO A 47 27.04 21.91 5.42
N GLY A 48 26.02 21.24 5.94
CA GLY A 48 25.03 21.80 6.86
C GLY A 48 23.99 22.75 6.21
N GLU A 49 24.07 22.96 4.89
CA GLU A 49 23.10 23.78 4.14
C GLU A 49 21.73 23.08 4.06
N ARG A 50 20.66 23.88 4.19
CA ARG A 50 19.27 23.38 4.14
C ARG A 50 18.61 23.89 2.86
N VAL A 51 18.40 22.98 1.91
CA VAL A 51 17.92 23.29 0.56
C VAL A 51 16.50 22.78 0.36
N LEU A 52 15.61 23.66 -0.13
CA LEU A 52 14.30 23.29 -0.65
C LEU A 52 14.39 23.18 -2.17
N LEU A 53 14.10 22.00 -2.69
CA LEU A 53 14.08 21.71 -4.13
C LEU A 53 12.63 21.74 -4.63
N ALA A 54 12.33 22.73 -5.47
CA ALA A 54 11.01 22.93 -6.06
C ALA A 54 11.04 22.72 -7.58
N GLY A 55 9.86 22.54 -8.17
CA GLY A 55 9.70 22.38 -9.62
C GLY A 55 8.38 21.67 -9.95
N PRO A 56 7.90 21.73 -11.19
CA PRO A 56 6.67 21.06 -11.62
C PRO A 56 6.75 19.54 -11.46
N SER A 57 5.60 18.87 -11.45
CA SER A 57 5.56 17.42 -11.46
C SER A 57 6.28 16.87 -12.70
N GLY A 58 7.15 15.88 -12.48
CA GLY A 58 7.96 15.27 -13.55
C GLY A 58 9.26 15.98 -13.88
N SER A 59 9.66 17.06 -13.18
CA SER A 59 10.91 17.80 -13.38
C SER A 59 12.19 17.07 -12.90
N GLY A 60 12.10 15.84 -12.42
CA GLY A 60 13.27 15.07 -12.02
C GLY A 60 13.71 15.22 -10.56
N LYS A 61 12.97 15.93 -9.69
CA LYS A 61 13.32 16.15 -8.28
C LYS A 61 13.62 14.84 -7.52
N SER A 62 12.69 13.91 -7.51
CA SER A 62 12.89 12.59 -6.87
C SER A 62 13.99 11.79 -7.53
N THR A 63 14.22 11.97 -8.84
CA THR A 63 15.33 11.37 -9.58
C THR A 63 16.67 11.92 -9.08
N LEU A 64 16.76 13.23 -8.85
CA LEU A 64 17.93 13.86 -8.28
C LEU A 64 18.22 13.36 -6.86
N LEU A 65 17.18 13.25 -5.99
CA LEU A 65 17.38 12.68 -4.65
C LEU A 65 17.91 11.24 -4.72
N ARG A 66 17.39 10.42 -5.63
CA ARG A 66 17.88 9.05 -5.85
C ARG A 66 19.32 9.03 -6.39
N ALA A 67 19.71 10.00 -7.22
CA ALA A 67 21.06 10.14 -7.69
C ALA A 67 22.01 10.46 -6.53
N VAL A 68 21.67 11.43 -5.67
CA VAL A 68 22.44 11.81 -4.48
C VAL A 68 22.53 10.65 -3.48
N ALA A 69 21.48 9.84 -3.36
CA ALA A 69 21.49 8.63 -2.54
C ALA A 69 22.25 7.45 -3.20
N GLY A 70 22.70 7.58 -4.45
CA GLY A 70 23.40 6.52 -5.17
C GLY A 70 22.53 5.38 -5.67
N LEU A 71 21.20 5.59 -5.82
CA LEU A 71 20.20 4.55 -6.02
C LEU A 71 19.69 4.43 -7.46
N LEU A 72 20.12 5.29 -8.40
CA LEU A 72 19.58 5.28 -9.77
C LEU A 72 19.77 3.93 -10.48
N LEU A 73 20.97 3.35 -10.42
CA LEU A 73 21.29 2.11 -11.13
C LEU A 73 20.86 0.83 -10.37
N THR A 74 20.46 0.95 -9.11
CA THR A 74 20.01 -0.20 -8.31
C THR A 74 18.52 -0.45 -8.49
N ALA A 75 17.73 0.62 -8.65
CA ALA A 75 16.28 0.56 -8.75
C ALA A 75 15.75 0.67 -10.19
N ASP A 76 16.47 1.39 -11.06
CA ASP A 76 16.05 1.69 -12.42
C ASP A 76 17.13 1.30 -13.44
N SER A 77 16.72 0.92 -14.65
CA SER A 77 17.61 0.71 -15.78
C SER A 77 17.63 1.95 -16.67
N GLY A 78 18.82 2.41 -17.07
CA GLY A 78 18.95 3.60 -17.90
C GLY A 78 20.40 3.97 -18.15
N ASP A 79 20.59 5.05 -18.89
CA ASP A 79 21.90 5.62 -19.18
C ASP A 79 22.19 6.75 -18.18
N LEU A 80 23.28 6.60 -17.44
CA LEU A 80 23.76 7.56 -16.45
C LEU A 80 25.12 8.11 -16.90
N SER A 81 25.26 9.44 -16.93
CA SER A 81 26.55 10.11 -17.08
C SER A 81 26.67 11.28 -16.09
N GLY A 82 27.88 11.79 -15.91
CA GLY A 82 28.20 12.75 -14.85
C GLY A 82 28.51 12.07 -13.52
N HIS A 83 28.72 12.87 -12.49
CA HIS A 83 29.20 12.40 -11.19
C HIS A 83 28.42 13.04 -10.06
N VAL A 84 28.21 12.24 -8.99
CA VAL A 84 27.64 12.71 -7.72
C VAL A 84 28.58 12.31 -6.60
N THR A 85 28.93 13.26 -5.74
CA THR A 85 29.71 12.98 -4.54
C THR A 85 29.04 13.57 -3.29
N VAL A 86 29.19 12.88 -2.17
CA VAL A 86 28.74 13.28 -0.84
C VAL A 86 29.97 13.24 0.08
N GLY A 87 30.33 14.38 0.65
CA GLY A 87 31.58 14.50 1.42
C GLY A 87 32.84 14.15 0.62
N GLY A 88 32.81 14.35 -0.72
CA GLY A 88 33.93 14.03 -1.63
C GLY A 88 34.00 12.54 -2.03
N LEU A 89 33.08 11.69 -1.58
CA LEU A 89 33.04 10.26 -1.92
C LEU A 89 31.80 9.96 -2.76
N ALA A 90 31.89 8.93 -3.60
CA ALA A 90 30.69 8.40 -4.25
C ALA A 90 29.72 7.86 -3.19
N PRO A 91 28.39 8.10 -3.29
CA PRO A 91 27.41 7.71 -2.25
C PRO A 91 27.47 6.22 -1.88
N GLN A 92 27.77 5.36 -2.86
CA GLN A 92 27.88 3.90 -2.65
C GLN A 92 29.13 3.51 -1.84
N ALA A 93 30.14 4.39 -1.77
CA ALA A 93 31.38 4.11 -1.02
C ALA A 93 31.21 4.27 0.50
N ALA A 94 30.16 4.99 0.94
CA ALA A 94 29.86 5.24 2.36
C ALA A 94 28.39 4.92 2.66
N PRO A 95 28.00 3.63 2.74
CA PRO A 95 26.62 3.23 3.04
C PRO A 95 26.15 3.83 4.37
N GLY A 96 24.98 4.47 4.37
CA GLY A 96 24.40 5.13 5.53
C GLY A 96 24.79 6.59 5.70
N SER A 97 25.73 7.14 4.91
CA SER A 97 26.06 8.58 4.94
C SER A 97 24.93 9.47 4.43
N VAL A 98 24.03 8.92 3.65
CA VAL A 98 22.84 9.59 3.12
C VAL A 98 21.59 8.89 3.66
N GLY A 99 20.75 9.60 4.38
CA GLY A 99 19.42 9.17 4.79
C GLY A 99 18.38 9.61 3.77
N LEU A 100 17.60 8.69 3.21
CA LEU A 100 16.54 8.99 2.26
C LEU A 100 15.18 8.58 2.82
N VAL A 101 14.24 9.52 2.85
CA VAL A 101 12.82 9.28 3.17
C VAL A 101 12.00 9.45 1.90
N LEU A 102 11.29 8.39 1.51
CA LEU A 102 10.47 8.34 0.31
C LEU A 102 9.08 8.94 0.52
N GLN A 103 8.42 9.33 -0.57
CA GLN A 103 7.10 9.92 -0.61
C GLN A 103 6.02 9.03 0.05
N ASP A 104 6.04 7.70 -0.15
CA ASP A 104 5.13 6.75 0.52
C ASP A 104 5.90 5.97 1.60
N PRO A 105 5.84 6.40 2.87
CA PRO A 105 6.56 5.76 3.97
C PRO A 105 6.06 4.32 4.22
N GLY A 106 4.78 4.05 4.01
CA GLY A 106 4.20 2.72 4.18
C GLY A 106 4.72 1.71 3.17
N ALA A 107 5.03 2.14 1.95
CA ALA A 107 5.63 1.29 0.93
C ALA A 107 7.09 0.89 1.26
N GLY A 108 7.78 1.71 2.05
CA GLY A 108 9.17 1.50 2.49
C GLY A 108 9.34 0.59 3.72
N VAL A 109 8.27 0.17 4.38
CA VAL A 109 8.34 -0.71 5.56
C VAL A 109 8.82 -2.11 5.16
N VAL A 110 9.88 -2.58 5.81
CA VAL A 110 10.57 -3.85 5.50
C VAL A 110 10.26 -4.94 6.54
N ALA A 111 9.97 -4.55 7.79
CA ALA A 111 9.82 -5.48 8.90
C ALA A 111 8.42 -5.48 9.53
N SER A 112 8.12 -6.53 10.31
CA SER A 112 6.80 -6.73 10.94
C SER A 112 6.59 -5.86 12.18
N THR A 113 7.66 -5.34 12.80
CA THR A 113 7.62 -4.47 13.98
C THR A 113 8.41 -3.20 13.75
N ILE A 114 8.01 -2.13 14.44
CA ILE A 114 8.64 -0.81 14.38
C ILE A 114 10.13 -0.88 14.69
N GLY A 115 10.49 -1.59 15.76
CA GLY A 115 11.89 -1.73 16.20
C GLY A 115 12.76 -2.47 15.20
N ARG A 116 12.23 -3.51 14.57
CA ARG A 116 12.96 -4.24 13.52
C ARG A 116 13.08 -3.46 12.22
N ASP A 117 12.07 -2.67 11.89
CA ASP A 117 12.12 -1.81 10.70
C ASP A 117 13.23 -0.75 10.83
N VAL A 118 13.34 -0.12 12.00
CA VAL A 118 14.42 0.83 12.28
C VAL A 118 15.79 0.13 12.34
N ALA A 119 15.88 -1.06 12.95
CA ALA A 119 17.13 -1.83 13.05
C ALA A 119 17.66 -2.31 11.70
N PHE A 120 16.83 -2.38 10.66
CA PHE A 120 17.18 -2.95 9.36
C PHE A 120 18.45 -2.35 8.74
N GLY A 121 18.61 -1.02 8.81
CA GLY A 121 19.82 -0.33 8.34
C GLY A 121 21.06 -0.73 9.14
N LEU A 122 20.96 -0.77 10.47
CA LEU A 122 22.06 -1.15 11.37
C LEU A 122 22.56 -2.59 11.10
N GLU A 123 21.64 -3.51 10.84
CA GLU A 123 21.98 -4.89 10.49
C GLU A 123 22.78 -4.95 9.18
N ASN A 124 22.49 -4.09 8.20
CA ASN A 124 23.18 -4.04 6.91
C ASN A 124 24.61 -3.48 7.02
N VAL A 125 24.84 -2.52 7.92
CA VAL A 125 26.18 -1.96 8.20
C VAL A 125 26.95 -2.73 9.26
N ARG A 126 26.44 -3.88 9.69
CA ARG A 126 27.08 -4.80 10.65
C ARG A 126 27.24 -4.24 12.06
N GLU A 127 26.30 -3.41 12.49
CA GLU A 127 26.27 -3.01 13.89
C GLU A 127 26.20 -4.26 14.79
N PRO A 128 26.97 -4.34 15.91
CA PRO A 128 26.84 -5.42 16.87
C PRO A 128 25.40 -5.53 17.43
N PRO A 129 24.85 -6.75 17.60
CA PRO A 129 23.47 -6.94 18.08
C PRO A 129 23.17 -6.22 19.41
N GLU A 130 24.15 -6.12 20.28
CA GLU A 130 24.02 -5.47 21.59
C GLU A 130 23.90 -3.95 21.48
N GLY A 131 24.48 -3.35 20.43
CA GLY A 131 24.42 -1.90 20.15
C GLY A 131 23.11 -1.45 19.50
N MET A 132 22.38 -2.35 18.83
CA MET A 132 21.19 -2.00 18.08
C MET A 132 20.00 -1.52 18.93
N PRO A 133 19.60 -2.21 20.04
CA PRO A 133 18.42 -1.82 20.81
C PRO A 133 18.48 -0.38 21.37
N PRO A 134 19.60 0.08 21.97
CA PRO A 134 19.68 1.47 22.45
C PRO A 134 19.64 2.48 21.30
N ARG A 135 20.29 2.22 20.14
CA ARG A 135 20.25 3.11 18.98
C ARG A 135 18.85 3.19 18.36
N VAL A 136 18.16 2.06 18.24
CA VAL A 136 16.77 2.00 17.78
C VAL A 136 15.86 2.81 18.70
N ARG A 137 16.01 2.64 20.03
CA ARG A 137 15.22 3.40 21.00
C ARG A 137 15.49 4.90 20.86
N ALA A 138 16.75 5.30 20.82
CA ALA A 138 17.13 6.70 20.67
C ALA A 138 16.56 7.32 19.39
N ALA A 139 16.60 6.61 18.26
CA ALA A 139 16.04 7.08 16.99
C ALA A 139 14.51 7.22 17.04
N LEU A 140 13.81 6.28 17.69
CA LEU A 140 12.35 6.38 17.89
C LEU A 140 11.97 7.55 18.81
N ASP A 141 12.70 7.73 19.91
CA ASP A 141 12.47 8.84 20.85
C ASP A 141 12.76 10.20 20.18
N GLU A 142 13.80 10.27 19.35
CA GLU A 142 14.18 11.48 18.62
C GLU A 142 13.10 11.98 17.66
N VAL A 143 12.36 11.05 17.04
CA VAL A 143 11.22 11.40 16.16
C VAL A 143 9.88 11.45 16.89
N GLY A 144 9.87 11.31 18.24
CA GLY A 144 8.67 11.37 19.05
C GLY A 144 7.74 10.17 18.90
N LEU A 145 8.26 8.99 18.61
CA LEU A 145 7.51 7.72 18.60
C LEU A 145 7.66 7.01 19.96
N THR A 146 6.68 7.21 20.84
CA THR A 146 6.70 6.70 22.22
C THR A 146 6.12 5.29 22.39
N MET A 147 5.56 4.72 21.32
CA MET A 147 4.98 3.37 21.36
C MET A 147 6.04 2.28 21.46
N SER A 148 5.59 1.08 21.85
CA SER A 148 6.51 -0.07 21.94
C SER A 148 7.14 -0.42 20.60
N ALA A 149 8.44 -0.72 20.60
CA ALA A 149 9.16 -1.21 19.40
C ALA A 149 8.57 -2.50 18.81
N GLU A 150 7.79 -3.26 19.59
CA GLU A 150 7.09 -4.48 19.16
C GLU A 150 5.76 -4.21 18.44
N CYS A 151 5.31 -2.94 18.38
CA CYS A 151 4.10 -2.58 17.65
C CYS A 151 4.27 -2.83 16.15
N SER A 152 3.17 -3.22 15.50
CA SER A 152 3.17 -3.39 14.04
C SER A 152 3.13 -2.04 13.34
N PRO A 153 3.96 -1.78 12.32
CA PRO A 153 3.89 -0.57 11.50
C PRO A 153 2.51 -0.33 10.86
N ALA A 154 1.75 -1.38 10.60
CA ALA A 154 0.39 -1.30 10.03
C ALA A 154 -0.65 -0.65 10.96
N THR A 155 -0.31 -0.38 12.22
CA THR A 155 -1.20 0.30 13.18
C THR A 155 -0.93 1.81 13.27
N LEU A 156 0.10 2.29 12.58
CA LEU A 156 0.51 3.68 12.60
C LEU A 156 -0.42 4.57 11.75
N SER A 157 -0.66 5.78 12.21
CA SER A 157 -1.20 6.87 11.40
C SER A 157 -0.21 7.29 10.32
N GLY A 158 -0.66 8.07 9.33
CA GLY A 158 0.23 8.58 8.27
C GLY A 158 1.41 9.38 8.82
N GLY A 159 1.19 10.27 9.78
CA GLY A 159 2.24 11.06 10.42
C GLY A 159 3.21 10.21 11.25
N GLU A 160 2.72 9.18 11.94
CA GLU A 160 3.57 8.23 12.67
C GLU A 160 4.39 7.36 11.70
N SER A 161 3.81 6.94 10.58
CA SER A 161 4.52 6.20 9.53
C SER A 161 5.64 7.03 8.92
N GLN A 162 5.42 8.33 8.71
CA GLN A 162 6.45 9.24 8.22
C GLN A 162 7.59 9.41 9.23
N ARG A 163 7.25 9.55 10.53
CA ARG A 163 8.26 9.59 11.60
C ARG A 163 9.01 8.27 11.74
N LEU A 164 8.37 7.13 11.50
CA LEU A 164 9.05 5.83 11.45
C LEU A 164 10.07 5.77 10.31
N ALA A 165 9.70 6.22 9.11
CA ALA A 165 10.64 6.29 7.97
C ALA A 165 11.82 7.22 8.28
N LEU A 166 11.56 8.35 8.93
CA LEU A 166 12.60 9.28 9.39
C LEU A 166 13.52 8.62 10.43
N ALA A 167 12.99 7.89 11.43
CA ALA A 167 13.79 7.14 12.39
C ALA A 167 14.68 6.10 11.71
N GLY A 168 14.13 5.37 10.71
CA GLY A 168 14.87 4.39 9.92
C GLY A 168 16.02 4.99 9.08
N ALA A 169 15.89 6.26 8.64
CA ALA A 169 16.96 7.00 8.00
C ALA A 169 18.00 7.52 9.02
N LEU A 170 17.53 8.08 10.13
CA LEU A 170 18.38 8.73 11.15
C LEU A 170 19.20 7.77 12.02
N VAL A 171 18.75 6.53 12.19
CA VAL A 171 19.46 5.51 12.99
C VAL A 171 20.83 5.16 12.40
N MET A 172 21.00 5.39 11.09
CA MET A 172 22.26 5.21 10.36
C MET A 172 23.26 6.34 10.60
N GLU A 173 22.86 7.41 11.32
CA GLU A 173 23.64 8.62 11.58
C GLU A 173 24.16 9.28 10.28
N PRO A 174 23.25 9.59 9.33
CA PRO A 174 23.64 10.19 8.07
C PRO A 174 24.20 11.59 8.25
N SER A 175 25.08 12.03 7.32
CA SER A 175 25.54 13.41 7.21
C SER A 175 24.66 14.26 6.29
N VAL A 176 23.89 13.62 5.41
CA VAL A 176 22.92 14.25 4.50
C VAL A 176 21.56 13.59 4.67
N LEU A 177 20.51 14.39 4.84
CA LEU A 177 19.14 13.95 4.92
C LEU A 177 18.35 14.43 3.69
N LEU A 178 17.78 13.47 2.96
CA LEU A 178 16.99 13.69 1.75
C LEU A 178 15.54 13.35 2.05
N LEU A 179 14.61 14.27 1.82
CA LEU A 179 13.19 14.10 2.06
C LEU A 179 12.41 14.32 0.75
N ASP A 180 11.72 13.28 0.28
CA ASP A 180 10.90 13.33 -0.94
C ASP A 180 9.42 13.49 -0.56
N GLU A 181 8.91 14.71 -0.64
CA GLU A 181 7.54 15.11 -0.28
C GLU A 181 7.06 14.58 1.08
N PRO A 182 7.80 14.85 2.18
CA PRO A 182 7.55 14.21 3.47
C PRO A 182 6.22 14.61 4.11
N THR A 183 5.53 15.64 3.61
CA THR A 183 4.25 16.11 4.19
C THR A 183 3.05 16.01 3.23
N ALA A 184 3.26 15.59 1.99
CA ALA A 184 2.24 15.62 0.93
C ALA A 184 0.98 14.80 1.23
N MET A 185 1.09 13.71 1.99
CA MET A 185 -0.01 12.78 2.29
C MET A 185 -0.59 12.96 3.71
N LEU A 186 -0.24 14.04 4.39
CA LEU A 186 -0.57 14.25 5.80
C LEU A 186 -1.62 15.36 5.97
N ASP A 187 -2.43 15.24 7.04
CA ASP A 187 -3.23 16.36 7.53
C ASP A 187 -2.32 17.49 8.08
N ALA A 188 -2.86 18.69 8.21
CA ALA A 188 -2.09 19.88 8.60
C ALA A 188 -1.36 19.74 9.96
N VAL A 189 -1.98 19.04 10.93
CA VAL A 189 -1.41 18.82 12.26
C VAL A 189 -0.25 17.83 12.19
N SER A 190 -0.45 16.71 11.53
CA SER A 190 0.58 15.70 11.31
C SER A 190 1.76 16.26 10.50
N ALA A 191 1.48 17.04 9.45
CA ALA A 191 2.50 17.71 8.63
C ALA A 191 3.34 18.70 9.45
N ALA A 192 2.70 19.54 10.28
CA ALA A 192 3.41 20.44 11.19
C ALA A 192 4.29 19.68 12.18
N GLY A 193 3.78 18.57 12.74
CA GLY A 193 4.56 17.71 13.64
C GLY A 193 5.81 17.10 12.98
N VAL A 194 5.69 16.64 11.74
CA VAL A 194 6.85 16.12 10.97
C VAL A 194 7.87 17.23 10.70
N ARG A 195 7.44 18.41 10.27
CA ARG A 195 8.33 19.57 10.05
C ARG A 195 9.10 19.97 11.32
N THR A 196 8.40 20.03 12.46
CA THR A 196 9.05 20.33 13.75
C THR A 196 10.13 19.31 14.08
N VAL A 197 9.85 18.01 13.93
CA VAL A 197 10.83 16.95 14.17
C VAL A 197 12.04 17.09 13.24
N VAL A 198 11.83 17.34 11.94
CA VAL A 198 12.91 17.54 10.97
C VAL A 198 13.76 18.75 11.36
N ALA A 199 13.12 19.89 11.71
CA ALA A 199 13.81 21.09 12.16
C ALA A 199 14.73 20.82 13.36
N ASP A 200 14.20 20.17 14.37
CA ASP A 200 14.92 19.86 15.61
C ASP A 200 16.10 18.91 15.37
N VAL A 201 15.88 17.88 14.55
CA VAL A 201 16.95 16.90 14.24
C VAL A 201 18.05 17.54 13.42
N VAL A 202 17.71 18.29 12.37
CA VAL A 202 18.70 18.95 11.49
C VAL A 202 19.50 19.96 12.26
N ALA A 203 18.86 20.77 13.13
CA ALA A 203 19.56 21.75 13.95
C ALA A 203 20.50 21.10 14.98
N ARG A 204 20.03 20.04 15.68
CA ARG A 204 20.85 19.36 16.70
C ARG A 204 22.06 18.63 16.12
N ARG A 205 21.88 17.97 14.97
CA ARG A 205 22.93 17.14 14.34
C ARG A 205 23.78 17.91 13.32
N GLY A 206 23.41 19.13 12.95
CA GLY A 206 24.08 19.91 11.91
C GLY A 206 24.04 19.25 10.53
N LEU A 207 22.96 18.55 10.19
CA LEU A 207 22.83 17.80 8.94
C LEU A 207 22.69 18.72 7.73
N THR A 208 23.25 18.31 6.59
CA THR A 208 22.85 18.86 5.29
C THR A 208 21.45 18.31 4.95
N LEU A 209 20.51 19.20 4.61
CA LEU A 209 19.13 18.85 4.31
C LEU A 209 18.76 19.18 2.88
N VAL A 210 18.14 18.23 2.17
CA VAL A 210 17.48 18.50 0.90
C VAL A 210 16.04 18.03 1.00
N VAL A 211 15.08 18.95 0.89
CA VAL A 211 13.65 18.66 0.92
C VAL A 211 13.05 18.94 -0.44
N VAL A 212 12.31 17.98 -0.97
CA VAL A 212 11.44 18.17 -2.15
C VAL A 212 10.03 18.39 -1.64
N GLU A 213 9.38 19.47 -2.04
CA GLU A 213 7.97 19.71 -1.73
C GLU A 213 7.27 20.53 -2.82
N HIS A 214 5.95 20.33 -2.93
CA HIS A 214 5.10 21.11 -3.81
C HIS A 214 4.56 22.37 -3.13
N ARG A 215 4.33 22.32 -1.80
CA ARG A 215 3.87 23.44 -0.99
C ARG A 215 5.06 24.04 -0.24
N LEU A 216 5.47 25.23 -0.66
CA LEU A 216 6.69 25.86 -0.12
C LEU A 216 6.47 26.48 1.27
N ASP A 217 5.25 26.96 1.56
CA ASP A 217 4.90 27.76 2.74
C ASP A 217 5.29 27.12 4.09
N GLY A 218 5.23 25.80 4.17
CA GLY A 218 5.59 25.11 5.43
C GLY A 218 7.08 24.91 5.66
N TRP A 219 7.95 25.21 4.67
CA TRP A 219 9.38 24.89 4.71
C TRP A 219 10.29 26.11 4.61
N LEU A 220 9.77 27.26 4.16
CA LEU A 220 10.58 28.46 3.90
C LEU A 220 11.37 28.96 5.10
N ASP A 221 10.79 28.87 6.30
CA ASP A 221 11.44 29.30 7.56
C ASP A 221 12.55 28.31 8.00
N LEU A 222 12.58 27.11 7.40
CA LEU A 222 13.48 26.06 7.79
C LEU A 222 14.71 25.97 6.88
N VAL A 223 14.64 26.51 5.67
CA VAL A 223 15.65 26.33 4.63
C VAL A 223 16.44 27.63 4.36
N ASP A 224 17.69 27.47 4.00
CA ASP A 224 18.59 28.58 3.69
C ASP A 224 18.54 28.95 2.20
N ARG A 225 18.17 27.97 1.34
CA ARG A 225 18.25 28.10 -0.12
C ARG A 225 17.08 27.41 -0.81
N LEU A 226 16.56 28.06 -1.84
CA LEU A 226 15.52 27.51 -2.74
C LEU A 226 16.15 27.28 -4.11
N VAL A 227 16.13 26.03 -4.57
CA VAL A 227 16.54 25.63 -5.92
C VAL A 227 15.30 25.18 -6.69
N VAL A 228 15.13 25.69 -7.89
CA VAL A 228 13.97 25.41 -8.74
C VAL A 228 14.41 24.74 -10.02
N LEU A 229 13.84 23.56 -10.29
CA LEU A 229 13.98 22.85 -11.56
C LEU A 229 12.80 23.18 -12.48
N ASP A 230 13.09 23.35 -13.77
CA ASP A 230 12.04 23.41 -14.80
C ASP A 230 11.58 22.01 -15.24
N ALA A 231 10.66 21.94 -16.20
CA ALA A 231 10.12 20.68 -16.72
C ALA A 231 11.18 19.82 -17.46
N SER A 232 12.34 20.38 -17.82
CA SER A 232 13.47 19.67 -18.45
C SER A 232 14.49 19.14 -17.47
N GLY A 233 14.31 19.43 -16.16
CA GLY A 233 15.26 19.05 -15.11
C GLY A 233 16.45 20.00 -14.96
N SER A 234 16.40 21.20 -15.58
CA SER A 234 17.44 22.22 -15.46
C SER A 234 17.15 23.21 -14.34
N VAL A 235 18.19 23.74 -13.68
CA VAL A 235 18.03 24.76 -12.64
C VAL A 235 17.69 26.11 -13.29
N VAL A 236 16.53 26.66 -12.92
CA VAL A 236 16.04 27.97 -13.47
C VAL A 236 16.08 29.08 -12.44
N ALA A 237 16.12 28.76 -11.16
CA ALA A 237 16.31 29.72 -10.08
C ALA A 237 17.05 29.04 -8.92
N ASP A 238 17.95 29.78 -8.28
CA ASP A 238 18.80 29.31 -7.21
C ASP A 238 19.23 30.49 -6.32
N GLY A 239 18.94 30.41 -5.04
CA GLY A 239 19.28 31.47 -4.09
C GLY A 239 18.44 31.48 -2.82
N GLU A 240 18.54 32.58 -2.07
CA GLU A 240 17.73 32.81 -0.87
C GLU A 240 16.23 32.76 -1.20
N PRO A 241 15.41 32.05 -0.41
CA PRO A 241 14.00 31.83 -0.70
C PRO A 241 13.20 33.13 -1.00
N CYS A 242 13.39 34.18 -0.20
CA CYS A 242 12.70 35.45 -0.41
C CYS A 242 13.09 36.13 -1.74
N GLN A 243 14.34 36.06 -2.14
CA GLN A 243 14.81 36.63 -3.41
C GLN A 243 14.27 35.85 -4.61
N VAL A 244 14.34 34.52 -4.58
CA VAL A 244 13.80 33.67 -5.64
C VAL A 244 12.30 33.87 -5.79
N LEU A 245 11.56 33.92 -4.69
CA LEU A 245 10.10 34.08 -4.74
C LEU A 245 9.68 35.47 -5.20
N SER A 246 10.41 36.53 -4.82
CA SER A 246 10.12 37.90 -5.28
C SER A 246 10.35 38.07 -6.81
N GLY A 247 11.39 37.41 -7.34
CA GLY A 247 11.72 37.50 -8.76
C GLY A 247 10.94 36.54 -9.66
N HIS A 248 10.61 35.34 -9.17
CA HIS A 248 10.09 34.24 -9.99
C HIS A 248 8.74 33.70 -9.50
N GLY A 249 8.20 34.16 -8.36
CA GLY A 249 7.03 33.57 -7.71
C GLY A 249 5.80 33.39 -8.62
N ALA A 250 5.46 34.41 -9.44
CA ALA A 250 4.34 34.30 -10.38
C ALA A 250 4.60 33.23 -11.48
N SER A 251 5.83 33.17 -12.00
CA SER A 251 6.23 32.17 -12.99
C SER A 251 6.21 30.77 -12.42
N LEU A 252 6.68 30.59 -11.18
CA LEU A 252 6.67 29.30 -10.46
C LEU A 252 5.24 28.83 -10.20
N ALA A 253 4.36 29.74 -9.80
CA ALA A 253 2.94 29.44 -9.61
C ALA A 253 2.26 29.03 -10.93
N ALA A 254 2.60 29.67 -12.04
CA ALA A 254 2.12 29.29 -13.37
C ALA A 254 2.61 27.91 -13.84
N GLN A 255 3.76 27.46 -13.34
CA GLN A 255 4.30 26.10 -13.57
C GLN A 255 3.73 25.04 -12.62
N GLY A 256 2.81 25.40 -11.73
CA GLY A 256 2.13 24.47 -10.84
C GLY A 256 2.66 24.42 -9.41
N ILE A 257 3.66 25.22 -9.05
CA ILE A 257 4.22 25.24 -7.69
C ILE A 257 3.32 26.09 -6.77
N TRP A 258 3.06 25.63 -5.55
CA TRP A 258 2.35 26.37 -4.52
C TRP A 258 3.28 27.38 -3.87
N VAL A 259 3.10 28.66 -4.26
CA VAL A 259 3.94 29.78 -3.83
C VAL A 259 3.17 30.63 -2.82
N PRO A 260 3.72 30.91 -1.65
CA PRO A 260 3.10 31.81 -0.68
C PRO A 260 2.86 33.21 -1.27
N GLY A 261 1.74 33.83 -0.89
CA GLY A 261 1.37 35.15 -1.37
C GLY A 261 0.80 35.21 -2.79
N VAL A 262 0.83 34.11 -3.54
CA VAL A 262 0.13 34.00 -4.82
C VAL A 262 -1.28 33.44 -4.57
N PRO A 263 -2.35 34.11 -5.09
CA PRO A 263 -3.72 33.63 -4.89
C PRO A 263 -3.90 32.16 -5.28
N ASP A 264 -4.74 31.44 -4.54
CA ASP A 264 -5.04 30.06 -4.85
C ASP A 264 -5.61 29.88 -6.25
N PRO A 265 -5.31 28.76 -6.94
CA PRO A 265 -5.83 28.52 -8.27
C PRO A 265 -7.36 28.37 -8.21
N LYS A 266 -8.04 28.94 -9.17
CA LYS A 266 -9.47 28.69 -9.36
C LYS A 266 -9.69 27.32 -9.98
N PRO A 267 -10.80 26.60 -9.66
CA PRO A 267 -11.20 25.42 -10.39
C PRO A 267 -11.23 25.68 -11.89
N LEU A 268 -10.68 24.78 -12.69
CA LEU A 268 -10.68 24.91 -14.14
C LEU A 268 -12.12 24.91 -14.66
N GLU A 269 -12.50 25.93 -15.45
CA GLU A 269 -13.81 25.96 -16.10
C GLU A 269 -13.85 24.92 -17.21
N LEU A 270 -14.69 23.91 -17.03
CA LEU A 270 -14.86 22.81 -17.99
C LEU A 270 -16.25 22.92 -18.63
N ALA A 271 -16.30 23.20 -19.93
CA ALA A 271 -17.49 23.03 -20.72
C ALA A 271 -17.56 21.57 -21.18
N LEU A 272 -18.19 20.71 -20.38
CA LEU A 272 -18.38 19.31 -20.75
C LEU A 272 -19.50 19.15 -21.77
N GLU A 273 -19.26 18.38 -22.85
CA GLU A 273 -20.38 17.92 -23.68
C GLU A 273 -21.38 17.12 -22.83
N PRO A 274 -22.69 17.24 -23.05
CA PRO A 274 -23.67 16.45 -22.30
C PRO A 274 -23.31 14.96 -22.29
N ALA A 275 -23.46 14.31 -21.15
CA ALA A 275 -23.20 12.87 -21.05
C ALA A 275 -24.14 12.13 -22.02
N PRO A 276 -23.65 11.08 -22.71
CA PRO A 276 -24.52 10.22 -23.51
C PRO A 276 -25.63 9.67 -22.60
N ASP A 277 -26.88 9.77 -23.03
CA ASP A 277 -28.08 9.36 -22.26
C ASP A 277 -28.26 10.09 -20.91
N ALA A 278 -27.85 11.34 -20.81
CA ALA A 278 -27.99 12.17 -19.59
C ALA A 278 -29.42 12.21 -19.01
N ALA A 279 -30.43 11.90 -19.82
CA ALA A 279 -31.81 11.83 -19.38
C ALA A 279 -32.14 10.58 -18.52
N ALA A 280 -31.43 9.47 -18.70
CA ALA A 280 -31.72 8.21 -18.05
C ALA A 280 -31.11 8.06 -16.64
N GLY A 281 -30.08 8.84 -16.30
CA GLY A 281 -29.41 8.82 -14.99
C GLY A 281 -29.61 10.08 -14.15
N ARG A 282 -30.21 11.13 -14.71
CA ARG A 282 -30.30 12.43 -14.03
C ARG A 282 -31.35 12.43 -12.94
N VAL A 283 -30.91 12.64 -11.70
CA VAL A 283 -31.79 12.97 -10.58
C VAL A 283 -32.12 14.48 -10.69
N PRO A 284 -33.40 14.90 -10.60
CA PRO A 284 -33.77 16.30 -10.62
C PRO A 284 -33.08 17.13 -9.53
N ASP A 285 -32.73 18.38 -9.84
CA ASP A 285 -32.05 19.28 -8.89
C ASP A 285 -32.77 19.35 -7.53
N GLY A 286 -31.98 19.31 -6.46
CA GLY A 286 -32.48 19.39 -5.07
C GLY A 286 -33.06 18.10 -4.52
N ARG A 287 -33.18 17.02 -5.31
CA ARG A 287 -33.61 15.70 -4.78
C ARG A 287 -32.49 14.97 -4.05
N VAL A 288 -32.89 14.13 -3.10
CA VAL A 288 -31.95 13.28 -2.38
C VAL A 288 -31.38 12.23 -3.33
N VAL A 289 -30.06 12.20 -3.44
CA VAL A 289 -29.31 11.20 -4.22
C VAL A 289 -28.81 10.09 -3.31
N VAL A 290 -28.33 10.43 -2.12
CA VAL A 290 -27.89 9.47 -1.11
C VAL A 290 -28.42 9.88 0.27
N ALA A 291 -28.99 8.92 0.99
CA ALA A 291 -29.40 9.04 2.39
C ALA A 291 -28.73 7.95 3.22
N ALA A 292 -28.12 8.35 4.32
CA ALA A 292 -27.45 7.48 5.27
C ALA A 292 -27.99 7.78 6.66
N SER A 293 -28.42 6.75 7.40
CA SER A 293 -28.99 6.89 8.75
C SER A 293 -28.36 5.89 9.72
N ASP A 294 -27.83 6.40 10.85
CA ASP A 294 -27.16 5.63 11.93
C ASP A 294 -26.09 4.66 11.37
N VAL A 295 -25.33 5.08 10.37
CA VAL A 295 -24.41 4.20 9.63
C VAL A 295 -23.24 3.78 10.51
N ARG A 296 -23.05 2.46 10.62
CA ARG A 296 -21.90 1.84 11.28
C ARG A 296 -21.14 0.96 10.30
N VAL A 297 -19.81 1.14 10.28
CA VAL A 297 -18.91 0.33 9.45
C VAL A 297 -17.89 -0.37 10.33
N VAL A 298 -17.78 -1.68 10.16
CA VAL A 298 -16.83 -2.53 10.90
C VAL A 298 -15.90 -3.21 9.89
N HIS A 299 -14.62 -3.00 10.02
CA HIS A 299 -13.61 -3.73 9.27
C HIS A 299 -13.17 -4.97 10.04
N THR A 300 -13.14 -6.10 9.37
CA THR A 300 -12.65 -7.36 9.94
C THR A 300 -11.34 -7.72 9.25
N SER A 301 -10.22 -7.53 9.96
CA SER A 301 -8.91 -7.96 9.48
C SER A 301 -8.67 -9.43 9.87
N ARG A 302 -8.15 -10.20 8.92
CA ARG A 302 -7.77 -11.61 9.12
C ARG A 302 -6.30 -11.76 8.78
N ARG A 303 -5.45 -11.82 9.78
CA ARG A 303 -4.05 -12.21 9.58
C ARG A 303 -3.89 -13.71 9.66
N LEU A 304 -2.98 -14.26 8.86
CA LEU A 304 -2.64 -15.68 8.93
C LEU A 304 -2.08 -15.95 10.34
N GLY A 305 -2.73 -16.85 11.09
CA GLY A 305 -2.28 -17.22 12.45
C GLY A 305 -2.87 -16.39 13.59
N GLU A 306 -3.51 -15.25 13.31
CA GLU A 306 -4.17 -14.43 14.33
C GLU A 306 -5.70 -14.61 14.34
N PRO A 307 -6.37 -14.39 15.48
CA PRO A 307 -7.83 -14.29 15.50
C PRO A 307 -8.27 -13.09 14.66
N SER A 308 -9.43 -13.20 13.99
CA SER A 308 -9.97 -12.05 13.24
C SER A 308 -10.27 -10.91 14.20
N ARG A 309 -9.71 -9.74 13.90
CA ARG A 309 -9.88 -8.52 14.68
C ARG A 309 -10.91 -7.64 13.97
N SER A 310 -11.95 -7.26 14.68
CA SER A 310 -12.95 -6.33 14.17
C SER A 310 -12.68 -4.95 14.74
N THR A 311 -12.59 -3.94 13.88
CA THR A 311 -12.38 -2.54 14.25
C THR A 311 -13.57 -1.73 13.78
N LEU A 312 -14.20 -1.00 14.68
CA LEU A 312 -15.26 -0.05 14.35
C LEU A 312 -14.59 1.15 13.64
N ALA A 313 -14.99 1.39 12.40
CA ALA A 313 -14.42 2.47 11.58
C ALA A 313 -15.34 3.68 11.49
N VAL A 314 -16.66 3.47 11.55
CA VAL A 314 -17.68 4.52 11.54
C VAL A 314 -18.74 4.15 12.54
N ASP A 315 -19.21 5.08 13.35
CA ASP A 315 -20.25 4.86 14.36
C ASP A 315 -21.34 5.94 14.30
N GLY A 316 -22.55 5.55 13.93
CA GLY A 316 -23.75 6.37 14.07
C GLY A 316 -23.79 7.64 13.21
N VAL A 317 -23.38 7.58 11.93
CA VAL A 317 -23.32 8.76 11.05
C VAL A 317 -24.61 8.91 10.26
N ASP A 318 -25.19 10.12 10.30
CA ASP A 318 -26.32 10.56 9.48
C ASP A 318 -25.86 11.52 8.38
N LEU A 319 -26.20 11.26 7.13
CA LEU A 319 -25.81 12.08 5.99
C LEU A 319 -26.87 12.03 4.89
N GLU A 320 -27.29 13.22 4.43
CA GLU A 320 -28.11 13.36 3.22
C GLU A 320 -27.38 14.25 2.22
N VAL A 321 -27.31 13.81 0.96
CA VAL A 321 -26.72 14.57 -0.14
C VAL A 321 -27.70 14.67 -1.29
N ARG A 322 -27.86 15.88 -1.80
CA ARG A 322 -28.83 16.22 -2.86
C ARG A 322 -28.13 16.43 -4.19
N ALA A 323 -28.87 16.23 -5.28
CA ALA A 323 -28.45 16.51 -6.64
C ALA A 323 -27.99 17.97 -6.79
N GLY A 324 -26.87 18.18 -7.49
CA GLY A 324 -26.27 19.50 -7.68
C GLY A 324 -25.60 20.08 -6.43
N ARG A 325 -25.44 19.31 -5.36
CA ARG A 325 -24.79 19.74 -4.10
C ARG A 325 -23.51 18.97 -3.83
N SER A 326 -22.61 19.67 -3.11
CA SER A 326 -21.35 19.09 -2.67
C SER A 326 -21.25 19.01 -1.15
N VAL A 327 -20.66 17.92 -0.66
CA VAL A 327 -20.38 17.68 0.77
C VAL A 327 -18.91 17.36 0.95
N ALA A 328 -18.21 18.12 1.80
CA ALA A 328 -16.86 17.81 2.23
C ALA A 328 -16.89 17.03 3.56
N LEU A 329 -16.31 15.84 3.57
CA LEU A 329 -16.08 15.02 4.77
C LEU A 329 -14.69 15.34 5.31
N VAL A 330 -14.62 15.93 6.49
CA VAL A 330 -13.38 16.30 7.15
C VAL A 330 -13.22 15.57 8.48
N GLY A 331 -12.00 15.45 8.97
CA GLY A 331 -11.70 14.78 10.25
C GLY A 331 -10.29 14.20 10.26
N PRO A 332 -9.75 13.84 11.42
CA PRO A 332 -8.39 13.33 11.55
C PRO A 332 -8.18 12.06 10.73
N SER A 333 -6.91 11.71 10.52
CA SER A 333 -6.56 10.41 9.92
C SER A 333 -7.10 9.28 10.80
N GLY A 334 -7.74 8.28 10.20
CA GLY A 334 -8.40 7.19 10.96
C GLY A 334 -9.83 7.47 11.42
N ALA A 335 -10.40 8.67 11.17
CA ALA A 335 -11.81 8.99 11.51
C ALA A 335 -12.88 8.23 10.70
N GLY A 336 -12.48 7.31 9.83
CA GLY A 336 -13.41 6.49 9.05
C GLY A 336 -13.95 7.15 7.77
N LYS A 337 -13.37 8.27 7.31
CA LYS A 337 -13.81 8.99 6.10
C LYS A 337 -13.95 8.07 4.88
N SER A 338 -12.88 7.36 4.51
CA SER A 338 -12.88 6.42 3.38
C SER A 338 -13.81 5.22 3.59
N SER A 339 -14.01 4.79 4.84
CA SER A 339 -14.94 3.72 5.20
C SER A 339 -16.38 4.15 5.00
N LEU A 340 -16.74 5.37 5.42
CA LEU A 340 -18.07 5.95 5.16
C LEU A 340 -18.30 6.10 3.65
N MET A 341 -17.35 6.66 2.93
CA MET A 341 -17.40 6.79 1.47
C MET A 341 -17.64 5.44 0.78
N SER A 342 -16.94 4.39 1.23
CA SER A 342 -17.12 3.02 0.70
C SER A 342 -18.52 2.48 0.97
N ALA A 343 -19.11 2.80 2.13
CA ALA A 343 -20.49 2.43 2.43
C ALA A 343 -21.50 3.20 1.57
N LEU A 344 -21.32 4.53 1.40
CA LEU A 344 -22.14 5.36 0.53
C LEU A 344 -22.12 4.90 -0.92
N GLY A 345 -20.94 4.46 -1.40
CA GLY A 345 -20.75 3.90 -2.73
C GLY A 345 -21.20 2.45 -2.90
N GLY A 346 -21.77 1.82 -1.87
CA GLY A 346 -22.21 0.42 -1.92
C GLY A 346 -21.08 -0.59 -2.06
N LEU A 347 -19.84 -0.21 -1.73
CA LEU A 347 -18.65 -1.06 -1.81
C LEU A 347 -18.51 -1.96 -0.58
N VAL A 348 -18.98 -1.46 0.55
CA VAL A 348 -19.04 -2.17 1.83
C VAL A 348 -20.47 -2.09 2.36
N ALA A 349 -21.02 -3.22 2.80
CA ALA A 349 -22.30 -3.24 3.48
C ALA A 349 -22.15 -2.64 4.88
N PRO A 350 -23.02 -1.73 5.33
CA PRO A 350 -23.00 -1.23 6.69
C PRO A 350 -23.25 -2.38 7.69
N ALA A 351 -22.56 -2.33 8.82
CA ALA A 351 -22.75 -3.27 9.92
C ALA A 351 -23.98 -2.91 10.78
N GLY A 352 -24.44 -1.67 10.71
CA GLY A 352 -25.64 -1.14 11.34
C GLY A 352 -26.09 0.12 10.63
N GLY A 353 -27.34 0.51 10.80
CA GLY A 353 -27.97 1.60 10.08
C GLY A 353 -28.28 1.28 8.63
N THR A 354 -28.61 2.30 7.84
CA THR A 354 -28.99 2.15 6.42
C THR A 354 -28.24 3.15 5.55
N VAL A 355 -27.87 2.72 4.35
CA VAL A 355 -27.41 3.56 3.26
C VAL A 355 -28.27 3.27 2.05
N GLU A 356 -28.91 4.30 1.51
CA GLU A 356 -29.80 4.21 0.37
C GLU A 356 -29.41 5.25 -0.68
N VAL A 357 -29.46 4.86 -1.94
CA VAL A 357 -29.09 5.70 -3.08
C VAL A 357 -30.24 5.71 -4.09
N ALA A 358 -30.44 6.84 -4.79
CA ALA A 358 -31.48 7.01 -5.78
C ALA A 358 -31.33 5.99 -6.92
N LEU A 359 -32.39 5.26 -7.20
CA LEU A 359 -32.42 4.31 -8.32
C LEU A 359 -32.40 5.07 -9.66
N PRO A 360 -31.64 4.59 -10.64
CA PRO A 360 -31.66 5.15 -11.98
C PRO A 360 -33.05 4.93 -12.60
N LEU A 361 -33.60 5.98 -13.23
CA LEU A 361 -34.83 5.86 -14.01
C LEU A 361 -34.56 5.03 -15.26
N THR A 362 -35.41 4.06 -15.55
CA THR A 362 -35.39 3.40 -16.86
C THR A 362 -35.89 4.37 -17.96
N PRO A 363 -35.49 4.20 -19.23
CA PRO A 363 -35.97 5.04 -20.32
C PRO A 363 -37.52 5.13 -20.41
N ALA A 364 -38.21 4.05 -20.06
CA ALA A 364 -39.68 3.99 -19.99
C ALA A 364 -40.24 4.83 -18.83
N GLU A 365 -39.59 4.79 -17.66
CA GLU A 365 -39.98 5.58 -16.49
C GLU A 365 -39.61 7.04 -16.60
N ALA A 366 -38.57 7.40 -17.38
CA ALA A 366 -38.19 8.79 -17.65
C ALA A 366 -39.22 9.56 -18.43
N GLY A 367 -40.04 8.87 -19.23
CA GLY A 367 -41.18 9.44 -19.99
C GLY A 367 -42.48 9.55 -19.17
N ASP A 368 -42.60 8.83 -18.08
CA ASP A 368 -43.83 8.82 -17.26
C ASP A 368 -43.74 9.87 -16.14
N ARG A 369 -44.61 10.91 -16.23
CA ARG A 369 -44.72 11.97 -15.21
C ARG A 369 -45.25 11.45 -13.84
N GLY A 370 -45.79 10.24 -13.79
CA GLY A 370 -46.33 9.59 -12.59
C GLY A 370 -45.40 8.56 -11.92
N ALA A 371 -44.27 8.20 -12.55
CA ALA A 371 -43.30 7.28 -11.96
C ALA A 371 -42.74 7.86 -10.66
N SER A 372 -42.79 7.03 -9.58
CA SER A 372 -42.26 7.43 -8.28
C SER A 372 -40.73 7.66 -8.37
N ARG A 373 -40.36 8.91 -8.52
CA ARG A 373 -38.98 9.37 -8.69
C ARG A 373 -38.16 9.36 -7.38
N ASP A 374 -38.76 8.94 -6.25
CA ASP A 374 -38.16 8.96 -4.91
C ASP A 374 -37.79 7.57 -4.40
N ARG A 375 -37.57 6.61 -5.31
CA ARG A 375 -37.15 5.25 -4.92
C ARG A 375 -35.66 5.27 -4.56
N LEU A 376 -35.37 5.09 -3.28
CA LEU A 376 -34.04 4.84 -2.74
C LEU A 376 -33.88 3.33 -2.50
N ALA A 377 -32.66 2.81 -2.67
CA ALA A 377 -32.36 1.41 -2.40
C ALA A 377 -30.89 1.23 -1.96
N PRO A 378 -30.59 0.15 -1.22
CA PRO A 378 -29.25 -0.11 -0.71
C PRO A 378 -28.28 -0.44 -1.84
N PRO A 379 -27.25 0.39 -2.08
CA PRO A 379 -26.35 0.26 -3.25
C PRO A 379 -25.44 -0.97 -3.17
N HIS A 380 -25.20 -1.52 -1.97
CA HIS A 380 -24.36 -2.70 -1.81
C HIS A 380 -25.00 -3.98 -2.37
N GLU A 381 -26.30 -4.00 -2.59
CA GLU A 381 -27.05 -5.10 -3.20
C GLU A 381 -27.11 -5.02 -4.72
N TRP A 382 -26.76 -3.87 -5.31
CA TRP A 382 -26.89 -3.66 -6.75
C TRP A 382 -25.88 -4.45 -7.56
N ALA A 383 -26.29 -4.86 -8.75
CA ALA A 383 -25.35 -5.40 -9.73
C ALA A 383 -24.41 -4.30 -10.24
N SER A 384 -23.21 -4.71 -10.66
CA SER A 384 -22.12 -3.80 -11.08
C SER A 384 -22.55 -2.76 -12.11
N ALA A 385 -23.32 -3.14 -13.13
CA ALA A 385 -23.78 -2.20 -14.16
C ALA A 385 -24.81 -1.19 -13.64
N ASP A 386 -25.66 -1.57 -12.70
CA ASP A 386 -26.65 -0.68 -12.12
C ASP A 386 -25.99 0.32 -11.16
N LEU A 387 -25.01 -0.16 -10.38
CA LEU A 387 -24.19 0.69 -9.55
C LEU A 387 -23.40 1.71 -10.37
N ALA A 388 -22.75 1.27 -11.45
CA ALA A 388 -21.96 2.11 -12.34
C ALA A 388 -22.78 3.20 -13.07
N ARG A 389 -24.09 3.04 -13.24
CA ARG A 389 -24.95 4.09 -13.82
C ARG A 389 -25.10 5.28 -12.90
N VAL A 390 -25.02 5.06 -11.60
CA VAL A 390 -25.33 6.08 -10.59
C VAL A 390 -24.09 6.57 -9.89
N VAL A 391 -23.18 5.67 -9.52
CA VAL A 391 -22.05 5.95 -8.64
C VAL A 391 -20.75 5.99 -9.44
N ALA A 392 -20.01 7.09 -9.31
CA ALA A 392 -18.59 7.17 -9.68
C ALA A 392 -17.72 7.16 -8.42
N TRP A 393 -16.60 6.48 -8.50
CA TRP A 393 -15.64 6.35 -7.40
C TRP A 393 -14.25 6.76 -7.85
N VAL A 394 -13.65 7.71 -7.12
CA VAL A 394 -12.25 8.12 -7.29
C VAL A 394 -11.50 7.75 -6.02
N PRO A 395 -10.66 6.71 -6.05
CA PRO A 395 -9.92 6.27 -4.88
C PRO A 395 -8.77 7.22 -4.54
N GLN A 396 -8.27 7.16 -3.31
CA GLN A 396 -7.09 7.90 -2.87
C GLN A 396 -5.86 7.58 -3.73
N ARG A 397 -5.67 6.32 -4.14
CA ARG A 397 -4.62 5.89 -5.07
C ARG A 397 -5.17 5.82 -6.50
N ALA A 398 -4.90 6.82 -7.32
CA ALA A 398 -5.39 6.89 -8.69
C ALA A 398 -5.01 5.65 -9.54
N ALA A 399 -3.82 5.11 -9.34
CA ALA A 399 -3.33 3.93 -10.05
C ALA A 399 -4.24 2.69 -9.92
N THR A 400 -4.97 2.54 -8.79
CA THR A 400 -5.89 1.41 -8.58
C THR A 400 -7.20 1.55 -9.35
N SER A 401 -7.49 2.73 -9.89
CA SER A 401 -8.69 2.99 -10.70
C SER A 401 -8.51 2.68 -12.19
N LEU A 402 -7.29 2.45 -12.65
CA LEU A 402 -6.95 2.26 -14.05
C LEU A 402 -7.32 0.86 -14.55
N VAL A 403 -8.13 0.78 -15.61
CA VAL A 403 -8.65 -0.47 -16.18
C VAL A 403 -8.30 -0.60 -17.67
N GLY A 404 -8.23 0.51 -18.38
CA GLY A 404 -7.94 0.58 -19.82
C GLY A 404 -6.50 0.17 -20.16
N ARG A 405 -6.26 -0.17 -21.43
CA ARG A 405 -4.92 -0.40 -21.99
C ARG A 405 -4.27 0.91 -22.45
N THR A 406 -5.10 1.87 -22.90
CA THR A 406 -4.66 3.21 -23.24
C THR A 406 -5.44 4.22 -22.39
N VAL A 407 -4.93 5.43 -22.28
CA VAL A 407 -5.57 6.55 -21.58
C VAL A 407 -7.00 6.78 -22.13
N ARG A 408 -7.17 6.79 -23.45
CA ARG A 408 -8.47 6.96 -24.08
C ARG A 408 -9.42 5.79 -23.79
N GLU A 409 -8.94 4.56 -23.86
CA GLU A 409 -9.73 3.37 -23.51
C GLU A 409 -10.19 3.39 -22.05
N ASP A 410 -9.36 3.90 -21.13
CA ASP A 410 -9.73 3.98 -19.72
C ASP A 410 -10.94 4.89 -19.50
N VAL A 411 -10.98 6.07 -20.14
CA VAL A 411 -12.11 6.98 -20.07
C VAL A 411 -13.38 6.37 -20.71
N LEU A 412 -13.22 5.61 -21.78
CA LEU A 412 -14.33 4.96 -22.51
C LEU A 412 -14.86 3.70 -21.80
N THR A 413 -14.13 3.12 -20.86
CA THR A 413 -14.47 1.82 -20.27
C THR A 413 -15.88 1.82 -19.65
N THR A 414 -16.20 2.77 -18.79
CA THR A 414 -17.52 2.84 -18.11
C THR A 414 -18.66 3.18 -19.07
N PRO A 415 -18.57 4.23 -19.89
CA PRO A 415 -19.63 4.53 -20.86
C PRO A 415 -19.98 3.35 -21.78
N LEU A 416 -18.96 2.65 -22.31
CA LEU A 416 -19.20 1.49 -23.18
C LEU A 416 -19.75 0.26 -22.42
N ALA A 417 -19.32 0.05 -21.17
CA ALA A 417 -19.88 -1.01 -20.33
C ALA A 417 -21.36 -0.79 -20.01
N LEU A 418 -21.80 0.47 -19.97
CA LEU A 418 -23.19 0.86 -19.76
C LEU A 418 -24.04 0.84 -21.05
N GLY A 419 -23.40 0.63 -22.21
CA GLY A 419 -24.06 0.56 -23.51
C GLY A 419 -24.30 1.91 -24.16
N HIS A 420 -23.58 2.97 -23.76
CA HIS A 420 -23.68 4.29 -24.40
C HIS A 420 -23.17 4.24 -25.85
N ASP A 421 -23.70 5.13 -26.70
CA ASP A 421 -23.21 5.25 -28.06
C ASP A 421 -21.72 5.57 -28.12
N ARG A 422 -20.99 4.78 -28.91
CA ARG A 422 -19.50 4.86 -28.97
C ARG A 422 -19.02 6.21 -29.50
N ALA A 423 -19.75 6.81 -30.44
CA ALA A 423 -19.37 8.10 -31.05
C ALA A 423 -19.57 9.25 -30.05
N ALA A 424 -20.71 9.28 -29.36
CA ALA A 424 -20.99 10.28 -28.33
C ALA A 424 -20.04 10.13 -27.12
N ALA A 425 -19.83 8.91 -26.62
CA ALA A 425 -18.86 8.64 -25.56
C ALA A 425 -17.43 9.02 -25.97
N GLY A 426 -17.06 8.79 -27.25
CA GLY A 426 -15.78 9.18 -27.82
C GLY A 426 -15.55 10.68 -27.80
N ARG A 427 -16.52 11.49 -28.28
CA ARG A 427 -16.42 12.96 -28.26
C ARG A 427 -16.25 13.50 -26.84
N ARG A 428 -17.05 13.00 -25.87
CA ARG A 428 -16.92 13.41 -24.46
C ARG A 428 -15.58 13.02 -23.87
N ALA A 429 -15.08 11.82 -24.16
CA ALA A 429 -13.76 11.37 -23.71
C ALA A 429 -12.65 12.26 -24.27
N ASP A 430 -12.67 12.58 -25.56
CA ASP A 430 -11.69 13.43 -26.23
C ASP A 430 -11.73 14.87 -25.65
N ALA A 431 -12.93 15.40 -25.39
CA ALA A 431 -13.11 16.70 -24.74
C ALA A 431 -12.54 16.72 -23.32
N LEU A 432 -12.81 15.69 -22.50
CA LEU A 432 -12.24 15.54 -21.15
C LEU A 432 -10.72 15.45 -21.19
N LEU A 433 -10.17 14.62 -22.07
CA LEU A 433 -8.72 14.47 -22.20
C LEU A 433 -8.04 15.77 -22.64
N THR A 434 -8.66 16.51 -23.56
CA THR A 434 -8.16 17.81 -24.02
C THR A 434 -8.19 18.83 -22.88
N ALA A 435 -9.31 18.96 -22.18
CA ALA A 435 -9.48 19.90 -21.08
C ALA A 435 -8.53 19.64 -19.90
N LEU A 436 -8.20 18.37 -19.66
CA LEU A 436 -7.29 17.95 -18.58
C LEU A 436 -5.82 17.86 -19.03
N GLY A 437 -5.49 18.26 -20.27
CA GLY A 437 -4.13 18.26 -20.80
C GLY A 437 -3.56 16.85 -21.06
N LEU A 438 -4.42 15.85 -21.27
CA LEU A 438 -4.04 14.44 -21.49
C LEU A 438 -4.21 13.99 -22.94
N ALA A 439 -4.66 14.86 -23.86
CA ALA A 439 -4.95 14.49 -25.26
C ALA A 439 -3.72 13.93 -25.99
N HIS A 440 -2.53 14.46 -25.73
CA HIS A 440 -1.27 14.00 -26.32
C HIS A 440 -0.81 12.62 -25.83
N LEU A 441 -1.41 12.10 -24.75
CA LEU A 441 -1.14 10.80 -24.13
C LEU A 441 -2.28 9.79 -24.39
N ALA A 442 -3.23 10.10 -25.27
CA ALA A 442 -4.44 9.31 -25.48
C ALA A 442 -4.16 7.82 -25.78
N ASP A 443 -3.10 7.53 -26.51
CA ASP A 443 -2.67 6.17 -26.91
C ASP A 443 -1.62 5.56 -25.97
N ALA A 444 -1.15 6.31 -24.95
CA ALA A 444 -0.17 5.82 -23.99
C ALA A 444 -0.77 4.83 -23.00
N ASP A 445 0.06 3.94 -22.42
CA ASP A 445 -0.35 3.10 -21.31
C ASP A 445 -0.57 3.96 -20.05
N PRO A 446 -1.77 3.94 -19.45
CA PRO A 446 -2.09 4.75 -18.27
C PRO A 446 -1.18 4.46 -17.05
N ARG A 447 -0.53 3.33 -17.01
CA ARG A 447 0.40 2.95 -15.92
C ARG A 447 1.76 3.66 -16.03
N GLN A 448 2.09 4.18 -17.21
CA GLN A 448 3.33 4.93 -17.44
C GLN A 448 3.19 6.43 -17.18
N LEU A 449 1.98 6.90 -16.88
CA LEU A 449 1.69 8.29 -16.56
C LEU A 449 2.29 8.66 -15.19
N SER A 450 2.64 9.93 -15.03
CA SER A 450 2.98 10.51 -13.72
C SER A 450 1.77 10.45 -12.76
N GLY A 451 2.02 10.55 -11.45
CA GLY A 451 0.96 10.49 -10.44
C GLY A 451 -0.14 11.55 -10.66
N GLY A 452 0.23 12.78 -11.04
CA GLY A 452 -0.72 13.85 -11.37
C GLY A 452 -1.54 13.56 -12.63
N GLU A 453 -0.91 13.01 -13.68
CA GLU A 453 -1.61 12.57 -14.91
C GLU A 453 -2.56 11.42 -14.64
N GLN A 454 -2.14 10.42 -13.84
CA GLN A 454 -3.02 9.33 -13.41
C GLN A 454 -4.22 9.84 -12.61
N ARG A 455 -4.02 10.86 -11.76
CA ARG A 455 -5.10 11.49 -11.00
C ARG A 455 -6.09 12.19 -11.92
N ARG A 456 -5.60 12.99 -12.87
CA ARG A 456 -6.47 13.65 -13.87
C ARG A 456 -7.22 12.63 -14.71
N LEU A 457 -6.57 11.54 -15.12
CA LEU A 457 -7.21 10.44 -15.85
C LEU A 457 -8.29 9.75 -15.02
N ALA A 458 -8.04 9.46 -13.75
CA ALA A 458 -9.02 8.86 -12.85
C ALA A 458 -10.28 9.73 -12.71
N MET A 459 -10.10 11.05 -12.60
CA MET A 459 -11.20 12.01 -12.57
C MET A 459 -11.99 12.03 -13.89
N ALA A 460 -11.29 12.11 -15.05
CA ALA A 460 -11.93 12.03 -16.35
C ALA A 460 -12.78 10.78 -16.51
N SER A 461 -12.21 9.64 -16.16
CA SER A 461 -12.87 8.34 -16.26
C SER A 461 -14.07 8.21 -15.33
N ALA A 462 -14.03 8.83 -14.15
CA ALA A 462 -15.12 8.80 -13.18
C ALA A 462 -16.36 9.58 -13.67
N VAL A 463 -16.18 10.71 -14.38
CA VAL A 463 -17.30 11.57 -14.81
C VAL A 463 -17.72 11.37 -16.26
N ALA A 464 -17.02 10.54 -17.03
CA ALA A 464 -17.25 10.35 -18.47
C ALA A 464 -18.67 9.90 -18.82
N HIS A 465 -19.30 9.11 -17.97
CA HIS A 465 -20.66 8.56 -18.17
C HIS A 465 -21.78 9.42 -17.57
N GLY A 466 -21.46 10.52 -16.85
CA GLY A 466 -22.45 11.40 -16.22
C GLY A 466 -23.14 10.79 -15.00
N PRO A 467 -22.40 10.40 -13.97
CA PRO A 467 -22.96 9.76 -12.77
C PRO A 467 -23.86 10.73 -11.97
N ALA A 468 -24.84 10.19 -11.23
CA ALA A 468 -25.67 10.97 -10.31
C ALA A 468 -24.94 11.23 -8.97
N LEU A 469 -24.00 10.38 -8.57
CA LEU A 469 -23.20 10.47 -7.34
C LEU A 469 -21.71 10.32 -7.66
N VAL A 470 -20.93 11.34 -7.32
CA VAL A 470 -19.46 11.30 -7.40
C VAL A 470 -18.89 11.22 -5.99
N LEU A 471 -18.15 10.18 -5.72
CA LEU A 471 -17.44 9.95 -4.47
C LEU A 471 -15.93 10.05 -4.73
N ALA A 472 -15.25 11.05 -4.16
CA ALA A 472 -13.83 11.27 -4.37
C ALA A 472 -13.06 11.27 -3.04
N ASP A 473 -12.16 10.28 -2.89
CA ASP A 473 -11.38 10.10 -1.66
C ASP A 473 -10.03 10.81 -1.78
N GLU A 474 -9.85 11.90 -1.04
CA GLU A 474 -8.66 12.76 -1.01
C GLU A 474 -8.15 13.13 -2.44
N PRO A 475 -8.99 13.68 -3.34
CA PRO A 475 -8.63 13.82 -4.75
C PRO A 475 -7.55 14.87 -5.01
N THR A 476 -7.32 15.84 -4.11
CA THR A 476 -6.37 16.95 -4.26
C THR A 476 -5.09 16.79 -3.44
N VAL A 477 -4.98 15.73 -2.63
CA VAL A 477 -3.81 15.50 -1.78
C VAL A 477 -2.55 15.26 -2.61
N GLY A 478 -1.45 15.96 -2.26
CA GLY A 478 -0.15 15.82 -2.94
C GLY A 478 -0.15 16.33 -4.38
N GLN A 479 -1.10 17.19 -4.76
CA GLN A 479 -1.19 17.71 -6.13
C GLN A 479 -0.55 19.09 -6.27
N ASP A 480 0.08 19.32 -7.44
CA ASP A 480 0.49 20.64 -7.86
C ASP A 480 -0.74 21.54 -8.17
N ARG A 481 -0.54 22.86 -8.27
CA ARG A 481 -1.60 23.84 -8.52
C ARG A 481 -2.43 23.57 -9.78
N LEU A 482 -1.78 23.11 -10.85
CA LEU A 482 -2.45 22.85 -12.14
C LEU A 482 -3.34 21.61 -12.04
N THR A 483 -2.84 20.55 -11.43
CA THR A 483 -3.62 19.34 -11.18
C THR A 483 -4.76 19.61 -10.20
N TRP A 484 -4.53 20.41 -9.16
CA TRP A 484 -5.57 20.82 -8.22
C TRP A 484 -6.71 21.56 -8.94
N ALA A 485 -6.36 22.56 -9.80
CA ALA A 485 -7.35 23.31 -10.57
C ALA A 485 -8.17 22.39 -11.51
N ALA A 486 -7.51 21.44 -12.16
CA ALA A 486 -8.14 20.47 -13.05
C ALA A 486 -9.10 19.54 -12.28
N VAL A 487 -8.65 18.95 -11.16
CA VAL A 487 -9.46 18.06 -10.32
C VAL A 487 -10.67 18.79 -9.74
N SER A 488 -10.47 19.98 -9.16
CA SER A 488 -11.54 20.81 -8.61
C SER A 488 -12.52 21.25 -9.71
N GLY A 489 -12.01 21.53 -10.91
CA GLY A 489 -12.84 21.84 -12.08
C GLY A 489 -13.75 20.69 -12.51
N VAL A 490 -13.23 19.45 -12.53
CA VAL A 490 -14.04 18.27 -12.85
C VAL A 490 -15.16 18.06 -11.83
N LEU A 491 -14.86 18.22 -10.52
CA LEU A 491 -15.87 18.11 -9.47
C LEU A 491 -16.94 19.20 -9.59
N ALA A 492 -16.54 20.44 -9.88
CA ALA A 492 -17.46 21.54 -10.12
C ALA A 492 -18.34 21.31 -11.36
N ALA A 493 -17.75 20.83 -12.46
CA ALA A 493 -18.49 20.50 -13.68
C ALA A 493 -19.51 19.39 -13.46
N ALA A 494 -19.12 18.31 -12.76
CA ALA A 494 -20.05 17.22 -12.40
C ALA A 494 -21.23 17.73 -11.54
N ARG A 495 -20.96 18.62 -10.57
CA ARG A 495 -22.00 19.26 -9.77
C ARG A 495 -22.94 20.11 -10.63
N HIS A 496 -22.42 20.90 -11.56
CA HIS A 496 -23.22 21.70 -12.49
C HIS A 496 -24.06 20.82 -13.43
N GLU A 497 -23.60 19.64 -13.77
CA GLU A 497 -24.38 18.64 -14.51
C GLU A 497 -25.49 17.99 -13.64
N GLY A 498 -25.59 18.33 -12.36
CA GLY A 498 -26.60 17.85 -11.42
C GLY A 498 -26.16 16.65 -10.57
N ALA A 499 -24.88 16.23 -10.60
CA ALA A 499 -24.38 15.18 -9.72
C ALA A 499 -24.32 15.65 -8.25
N ALA A 500 -24.65 14.76 -7.32
CA ALA A 500 -24.26 14.91 -5.93
C ALA A 500 -22.76 14.58 -5.79
N VAL A 501 -22.01 15.43 -5.11
CA VAL A 501 -20.56 15.27 -4.96
C VAL A 501 -20.22 15.12 -3.48
N VAL A 502 -19.56 14.01 -3.10
CA VAL A 502 -19.03 13.82 -1.75
C VAL A 502 -17.51 13.67 -1.85
N VAL A 503 -16.80 14.51 -1.13
CA VAL A 503 -15.33 14.55 -1.16
C VAL A 503 -14.79 14.38 0.24
N THR A 504 -13.88 13.45 0.47
CA THR A 504 -13.04 13.51 1.67
C THR A 504 -11.85 14.42 1.40
N THR A 505 -11.53 15.32 2.28
CA THR A 505 -10.41 16.23 2.06
C THR A 505 -9.92 16.88 3.35
N HIS A 506 -8.63 17.26 3.32
CA HIS A 506 -7.99 18.16 4.28
C HIS A 506 -7.63 19.51 3.61
N ASP A 507 -7.95 19.68 2.33
CA ASP A 507 -7.62 20.87 1.56
C ASP A 507 -8.63 22.00 1.85
N PRO A 508 -8.18 23.17 2.39
CA PRO A 508 -9.06 24.27 2.71
C PRO A 508 -9.85 24.78 1.50
N GLY A 509 -9.20 24.88 0.32
CA GLY A 509 -9.85 25.39 -0.88
C GLY A 509 -11.01 24.49 -1.38
N VAL A 510 -10.93 23.17 -1.18
CA VAL A 510 -12.03 22.26 -1.46
C VAL A 510 -13.11 22.33 -0.39
N VAL A 511 -12.73 22.47 0.88
CA VAL A 511 -13.67 22.61 2.01
C VAL A 511 -14.50 23.87 1.86
N ASP A 512 -13.86 25.02 1.56
CA ASP A 512 -14.52 26.32 1.39
C ASP A 512 -15.46 26.37 0.16
N GLY A 513 -15.14 25.56 -0.86
CA GLY A 513 -15.97 25.39 -2.06
C GLY A 513 -17.15 24.44 -1.91
N ALA A 514 -17.28 23.72 -0.77
CA ALA A 514 -18.35 22.76 -0.56
C ALA A 514 -19.62 23.42 0.00
N ASP A 515 -20.80 22.97 -0.43
CA ASP A 515 -22.09 23.46 0.06
C ASP A 515 -22.33 23.08 1.54
N ARG A 516 -21.75 21.95 1.99
CA ARG A 516 -21.86 21.46 3.36
C ARG A 516 -20.56 20.77 3.79
N VAL A 517 -20.15 21.02 5.03
CA VAL A 517 -19.01 20.34 5.65
C VAL A 517 -19.51 19.43 6.76
N VAL A 518 -19.11 18.17 6.75
CA VAL A 518 -19.41 17.17 7.79
C VAL A 518 -18.10 16.74 8.44
N ARG A 519 -18.01 16.93 9.77
CA ARG A 519 -16.85 16.52 10.55
C ARG A 519 -17.09 15.13 11.12
N LEU A 520 -16.12 14.25 10.91
CA LEU A 520 -16.10 12.91 11.49
C LEU A 520 -15.05 12.88 12.60
N ASP A 521 -15.46 12.39 13.76
CA ASP A 521 -14.56 12.10 14.88
C ASP A 521 -14.05 10.67 14.77
N ALA A 522 -12.83 10.43 15.26
CA ALA A 522 -12.30 9.08 15.33
C ALA A 522 -13.17 8.26 16.32
N PRO A 523 -13.69 7.09 15.91
CA PRO A 523 -14.46 6.26 16.81
C PRO A 523 -13.58 5.85 18.00
N VAL A 524 -14.14 5.93 19.20
CA VAL A 524 -13.43 5.53 20.42
C VAL A 524 -13.16 4.01 20.33
N PRO A 525 -11.90 3.57 20.32
CA PRO A 525 -11.61 2.15 20.31
C PRO A 525 -12.27 1.49 21.52
N PRO A 526 -12.94 0.34 21.37
CA PRO A 526 -13.38 -0.41 22.53
C PRO A 526 -12.18 -0.67 23.43
N ALA A 527 -12.37 -0.51 24.73
CA ALA A 527 -11.31 -0.73 25.72
C ALA A 527 -10.59 -2.08 25.42
N PRO A 528 -9.26 -2.12 25.40
CA PRO A 528 -8.55 -3.35 25.11
C PRO A 528 -9.01 -4.42 26.09
N ASP A 529 -9.37 -5.59 25.54
CA ASP A 529 -9.76 -6.75 26.35
C ASP A 529 -8.68 -6.98 27.43
N PRO A 530 -9.00 -6.94 28.72
CA PRO A 530 -8.01 -6.92 29.79
C PRO A 530 -7.24 -8.24 29.98
N GLU A 531 -7.56 -9.27 29.23
CA GLU A 531 -6.83 -10.54 29.32
C GLU A 531 -5.84 -10.72 28.16
N PRO A 532 -4.52 -10.83 28.43
CA PRO A 532 -3.59 -11.29 27.43
C PRO A 532 -4.00 -12.69 26.98
N GLU A 533 -4.36 -12.84 25.70
CA GLU A 533 -4.68 -14.15 25.13
C GLU A 533 -3.51 -15.10 25.37
N ARG A 534 -3.74 -16.12 26.22
CA ARG A 534 -2.72 -17.13 26.51
C ARG A 534 -2.33 -17.85 25.23
N ARG A 535 -1.06 -17.71 24.84
CA ARG A 535 -0.53 -18.26 23.60
C ARG A 535 -0.59 -19.79 23.64
N PRO A 536 -1.04 -20.47 22.55
CA PRO A 536 -1.02 -21.92 22.44
C PRO A 536 0.43 -22.46 22.49
N LEU A 537 0.60 -23.77 22.76
CA LEU A 537 1.92 -24.38 22.85
C LEU A 537 2.71 -24.22 21.55
N LEU A 538 2.06 -24.38 20.38
CA LEU A 538 2.67 -24.17 19.06
C LEU A 538 3.21 -22.74 18.85
N ALA A 539 2.61 -21.72 19.46
CA ALA A 539 3.10 -20.35 19.36
C ALA A 539 4.39 -20.08 20.17
N ARG A 540 4.87 -21.05 20.94
CA ARG A 540 6.14 -21.00 21.69
C ARG A 540 7.28 -21.67 20.95
N VAL A 541 6.98 -22.37 19.87
CA VAL A 541 7.94 -23.11 19.03
C VAL A 541 8.49 -22.20 17.96
N GLY A 542 9.78 -22.26 17.73
CA GLY A 542 10.44 -21.51 16.67
C GLY A 542 9.97 -21.95 15.27
N PRO A 543 9.88 -21.01 14.32
CA PRO A 543 9.31 -21.27 13.01
C PRO A 543 10.07 -22.33 12.19
N LEU A 544 11.40 -22.41 12.34
CA LEU A 544 12.20 -23.46 11.69
C LEU A 544 11.87 -24.85 12.22
N ALA A 545 11.64 -25.00 13.54
CA ALA A 545 11.28 -26.28 14.13
C ALA A 545 9.87 -26.72 13.70
N LEU A 546 8.93 -25.79 13.59
CA LEU A 546 7.59 -26.05 13.05
C LEU A 546 7.66 -26.51 11.59
N LEU A 547 8.45 -25.81 10.76
CA LEU A 547 8.66 -26.19 9.38
C LEU A 547 9.31 -27.58 9.27
N ALA A 548 10.36 -27.84 10.06
CA ALA A 548 11.04 -29.13 10.06
C ALA A 548 10.10 -30.25 10.51
N ALA A 549 9.28 -30.05 11.54
CA ALA A 549 8.29 -31.03 11.99
C ALA A 549 7.23 -31.31 10.89
N ALA A 550 6.78 -30.28 10.16
CA ALA A 550 5.86 -30.45 9.03
C ALA A 550 6.53 -31.17 7.84
N LEU A 551 7.83 -30.96 7.61
CA LEU A 551 8.57 -31.66 6.55
C LEU A 551 8.87 -33.12 6.89
N CYS A 552 8.92 -33.50 8.17
CA CYS A 552 9.08 -34.89 8.56
C CYS A 552 7.98 -35.83 8.03
N VAL A 553 6.78 -35.31 7.75
CA VAL A 553 5.65 -36.10 7.26
C VAL A 553 5.68 -36.37 5.74
N LEU A 554 6.60 -35.78 4.98
CA LEU A 554 6.70 -35.95 3.53
C LEU A 554 6.87 -37.43 3.08
N PRO A 555 7.57 -38.33 3.80
CA PRO A 555 7.69 -39.72 3.39
C PRO A 555 6.43 -40.57 3.67
N LEU A 556 5.43 -40.06 4.39
CA LEU A 556 4.24 -40.82 4.79
C LEU A 556 3.50 -41.49 3.64
N PRO A 557 3.27 -40.84 2.47
CA PRO A 557 2.55 -41.48 1.36
C PRO A 557 3.22 -42.77 0.85
N GLY A 558 4.57 -42.86 0.96
CA GLY A 558 5.33 -44.06 0.58
C GLY A 558 5.41 -45.14 1.67
N LEU A 559 5.07 -44.77 2.91
CA LEU A 559 5.07 -45.66 4.07
C LEU A 559 3.71 -46.31 4.35
N LEU A 560 2.63 -45.74 3.81
CA LEU A 560 1.26 -46.18 4.08
C LEU A 560 0.71 -47.01 2.90
N ASP A 561 0.48 -48.29 3.10
CA ASP A 561 -0.03 -49.21 2.09
C ASP A 561 -1.56 -49.39 2.18
N SER A 562 -2.15 -49.29 3.37
CA SER A 562 -3.58 -49.53 3.60
C SER A 562 -4.28 -48.30 4.25
N TRP A 563 -5.63 -48.24 4.13
CA TRP A 563 -6.42 -47.18 4.76
C TRP A 563 -6.38 -47.26 6.31
N ARG A 564 -6.20 -48.46 6.88
CA ARG A 564 -6.11 -48.65 8.34
C ARG A 564 -4.86 -48.00 8.91
N GLN A 565 -3.73 -48.18 8.21
CA GLN A 565 -2.47 -47.51 8.55
C GLN A 565 -2.60 -45.99 8.45
N GLY A 566 -3.21 -45.48 7.37
CA GLY A 566 -3.48 -44.05 7.19
C GLY A 566 -4.37 -43.46 8.29
N LEU A 567 -5.41 -44.17 8.71
CA LEU A 567 -6.29 -43.73 9.79
C LEU A 567 -5.56 -43.68 11.15
N ALA A 568 -4.74 -44.70 11.46
CA ALA A 568 -3.94 -44.73 12.68
C ALA A 568 -2.97 -43.56 12.78
N VAL A 569 -2.25 -43.24 11.68
CA VAL A 569 -1.33 -42.11 11.62
C VAL A 569 -2.07 -40.80 11.72
N LEU A 570 -3.17 -40.62 11.02
CA LEU A 570 -4.00 -39.42 11.09
C LEU A 570 -4.52 -39.18 12.51
N ALA A 571 -4.88 -40.23 13.24
CA ALA A 571 -5.30 -40.12 14.64
C ALA A 571 -4.18 -39.57 15.54
N VAL A 572 -2.94 -40.02 15.33
CA VAL A 572 -1.76 -39.48 16.03
C VAL A 572 -1.52 -38.04 15.68
N GLU A 573 -1.56 -37.66 14.41
CA GLU A 573 -1.39 -36.26 13.94
C GLU A 573 -2.44 -35.33 14.54
N VAL A 574 -3.72 -35.75 14.52
CA VAL A 574 -4.83 -34.97 15.10
C VAL A 574 -4.65 -34.81 16.61
N ALA A 575 -4.23 -35.88 17.31
CA ALA A 575 -3.97 -35.82 18.76
C ALA A 575 -2.83 -34.85 19.09
N LEU A 576 -1.72 -34.93 18.38
CA LEU A 576 -0.58 -34.00 18.56
C LEU A 576 -0.97 -32.57 18.20
N GLY A 577 -1.70 -32.37 17.11
CA GLY A 577 -2.22 -31.08 16.67
C GLY A 577 -3.14 -30.45 17.73
N LEU A 578 -4.06 -31.23 18.30
CA LEU A 578 -4.95 -30.75 19.37
C LEU A 578 -4.16 -30.36 20.61
N VAL A 579 -3.17 -31.16 21.04
CA VAL A 579 -2.28 -30.81 22.16
C VAL A 579 -1.53 -29.51 21.87
N GLY A 580 -1.00 -29.35 20.68
CA GLY A 580 -0.28 -28.15 20.26
C GLY A 580 -1.15 -26.88 20.25
N LEU A 581 -2.46 -27.03 19.97
CA LEU A 581 -3.44 -25.93 19.96
C LEU A 581 -3.94 -25.57 21.37
N LEU A 582 -3.64 -26.39 22.41
CA LEU A 582 -3.98 -26.06 23.80
C LEU A 582 -3.19 -24.85 24.29
N ALA A 583 -3.84 -24.03 25.12
CA ALA A 583 -3.17 -22.99 25.91
C ALA A 583 -3.10 -23.43 27.37
N PRO A 584 -1.98 -23.23 28.07
CA PRO A 584 -1.87 -23.61 29.49
C PRO A 584 -2.80 -22.74 30.35
N GLY A 585 -3.66 -23.39 31.14
CA GLY A 585 -4.56 -22.79 32.14
C GLY A 585 -6.04 -23.21 32.01
N PRO A 586 -6.82 -23.11 33.10
CA PRO A 586 -8.20 -23.52 33.11
C PRO A 586 -9.09 -22.59 32.28
N GLY A 587 -10.00 -23.15 31.48
CA GLY A 587 -11.22 -22.50 31.06
C GLY A 587 -11.46 -22.21 29.57
N ARG A 588 -10.51 -22.30 28.63
CA ARG A 588 -10.83 -22.10 27.19
C ARG A 588 -10.53 -23.32 26.32
N ARG A 589 -11.61 -23.88 25.78
CA ARG A 589 -11.57 -24.97 24.78
C ARG A 589 -11.00 -24.44 23.45
N PRO A 590 -10.22 -25.24 22.69
CA PRO A 590 -9.57 -24.84 21.43
C PRO A 590 -10.54 -24.64 20.25
N LYS A 591 -11.87 -24.51 20.49
CA LYS A 591 -12.91 -24.51 19.45
C LYS A 591 -12.67 -23.48 18.31
N GLY A 592 -12.26 -22.27 18.64
CA GLY A 592 -11.97 -21.23 17.62
C GLY A 592 -10.76 -21.57 16.77
N ARG A 593 -9.71 -22.11 17.38
CA ARG A 593 -8.46 -22.50 16.71
C ARG A 593 -8.63 -23.73 15.83
N VAL A 594 -9.38 -24.73 16.30
CA VAL A 594 -9.76 -25.91 15.51
C VAL A 594 -10.61 -25.49 14.29
N ARG A 595 -11.55 -24.55 14.46
CA ARG A 595 -12.34 -24.01 13.36
C ARG A 595 -11.48 -23.27 12.34
N ALA A 596 -10.42 -22.61 12.77
CA ALA A 596 -9.44 -21.97 11.88
C ALA A 596 -8.67 -23.00 11.05
N VAL A 597 -8.19 -24.09 11.67
CA VAL A 597 -7.54 -25.20 10.97
C VAL A 597 -8.50 -25.86 9.98
N ALA A 598 -9.75 -26.14 10.39
CA ALA A 598 -10.76 -26.71 9.52
C ALA A 598 -11.04 -25.84 8.29
N ARG A 599 -11.07 -24.49 8.45
CA ARG A 599 -11.20 -23.56 7.32
C ARG A 599 -10.00 -23.56 6.39
N ARG A 600 -8.78 -23.79 6.90
CA ARG A 600 -7.57 -23.92 6.07
C ARG A 600 -7.56 -25.24 5.27
N LEU A 601 -8.16 -26.28 5.83
CA LEU A 601 -8.32 -27.56 5.14
C LEU A 601 -9.46 -27.55 4.11
N ALA A 602 -10.42 -26.62 4.20
CA ALA A 602 -11.58 -26.58 3.31
C ALA A 602 -11.25 -26.54 1.81
N PRO A 603 -10.26 -25.75 1.30
CA PRO A 603 -9.86 -25.81 -0.10
C PRO A 603 -9.20 -27.14 -0.47
N ALA A 604 -8.49 -27.75 0.47
CA ALA A 604 -7.79 -29.01 0.27
C ALA A 604 -8.74 -30.22 0.23
N THR A 605 -9.96 -30.11 0.75
CA THR A 605 -10.97 -31.19 0.67
C THR A 605 -11.31 -31.54 -0.77
N LEU A 606 -11.29 -30.55 -1.67
CA LEU A 606 -11.52 -30.78 -3.09
C LEU A 606 -10.41 -31.66 -3.72
N ALA A 607 -9.15 -31.41 -3.33
CA ALA A 607 -8.03 -32.22 -3.77
C ALA A 607 -8.09 -33.64 -3.22
N VAL A 608 -8.44 -33.80 -1.92
CA VAL A 608 -8.62 -35.11 -1.28
C VAL A 608 -9.74 -35.90 -1.96
N VAL A 609 -10.89 -35.28 -2.22
CA VAL A 609 -12.00 -35.89 -2.94
C VAL A 609 -11.63 -36.23 -4.37
N GLY A 610 -10.91 -35.34 -5.07
CA GLY A 610 -10.43 -35.59 -6.43
C GLY A 610 -9.47 -36.79 -6.51
N VAL A 611 -8.52 -36.89 -5.58
CA VAL A 611 -7.59 -38.03 -5.50
C VAL A 611 -8.34 -39.34 -5.14
N ALA A 612 -9.27 -39.27 -4.17
CA ALA A 612 -10.09 -40.42 -3.82
C ALA A 612 -10.93 -40.92 -5.00
N TRP A 613 -11.56 -39.98 -5.73
CA TRP A 613 -12.36 -40.29 -6.91
C TRP A 613 -11.49 -40.91 -8.05
N SER A 614 -10.35 -40.31 -8.33
CA SER A 614 -9.42 -40.82 -9.33
C SER A 614 -8.90 -42.20 -8.96
N ALA A 615 -8.50 -42.41 -7.69
CA ALA A 615 -8.05 -43.71 -7.21
C ALA A 615 -9.15 -44.77 -7.23
N TRP A 616 -10.41 -44.40 -6.92
CA TRP A 616 -11.55 -45.29 -7.04
C TRP A 616 -11.82 -45.70 -8.50
N LEU A 617 -11.76 -44.75 -9.42
CA LEU A 617 -12.03 -45.01 -10.85
C LEU A 617 -10.95 -45.88 -11.46
N LEU A 618 -9.67 -45.60 -11.18
CA LEU A 618 -8.51 -46.29 -11.74
C LEU A 618 -8.19 -47.60 -11.01
N GLY A 619 -8.56 -47.73 -9.72
CA GLY A 619 -8.36 -48.90 -8.89
C GLY A 619 -9.47 -49.97 -8.97
N GLY A 620 -10.23 -50.01 -10.08
CA GLY A 620 -11.27 -51.05 -10.27
C GLY A 620 -12.54 -50.82 -9.42
N ARG A 621 -12.82 -49.60 -9.00
CA ARG A 621 -13.95 -49.18 -8.12
C ARG A 621 -13.83 -49.74 -6.69
N ASP A 622 -12.61 -49.96 -6.23
CA ASP A 622 -12.32 -50.41 -4.88
C ASP A 622 -12.31 -49.21 -3.91
N LEU A 623 -13.14 -49.29 -2.88
CA LEU A 623 -13.23 -48.24 -1.82
C LEU A 623 -12.03 -48.29 -0.88
N GLU A 624 -11.36 -49.42 -0.72
CA GLU A 624 -10.15 -49.53 0.10
C GLU A 624 -8.99 -48.76 -0.55
N VAL A 625 -8.83 -48.88 -1.84
CA VAL A 625 -7.82 -48.14 -2.62
C VAL A 625 -8.11 -46.63 -2.57
N ALA A 626 -9.37 -46.23 -2.75
CA ALA A 626 -9.79 -44.85 -2.72
C ALA A 626 -9.59 -44.20 -1.33
N SER A 627 -10.01 -44.89 -0.26
CA SER A 627 -9.85 -44.42 1.10
C SER A 627 -8.38 -44.33 1.52
N GLY A 628 -7.56 -45.32 1.13
CA GLY A 628 -6.11 -45.30 1.34
C GLY A 628 -5.45 -44.08 0.68
N ALA A 629 -5.80 -43.82 -0.59
CA ALA A 629 -5.29 -42.63 -1.31
C ALA A 629 -5.70 -41.30 -0.65
N ALA A 630 -6.96 -41.18 -0.25
CA ALA A 630 -7.48 -40.00 0.46
C ALA A 630 -6.74 -39.76 1.78
N LEU A 631 -6.53 -40.79 2.60
CA LEU A 631 -5.85 -40.71 3.87
C LEU A 631 -4.37 -40.34 3.73
N ARG A 632 -3.67 -40.85 2.72
CA ARG A 632 -2.28 -40.43 2.43
C ARG A 632 -2.17 -38.92 2.19
N VAL A 633 -3.12 -38.35 1.43
CA VAL A 633 -3.15 -36.91 1.17
C VAL A 633 -3.52 -36.15 2.44
N LEU A 634 -4.48 -36.63 3.24
CA LEU A 634 -4.85 -36.01 4.51
C LEU A 634 -3.69 -35.97 5.52
N CYS A 635 -2.92 -37.07 5.64
CA CYS A 635 -1.73 -37.09 6.50
C CYS A 635 -0.64 -36.07 6.12
N LEU A 636 -0.58 -35.65 4.85
CA LEU A 636 0.30 -34.54 4.44
C LEU A 636 -0.29 -33.17 4.74
N LEU A 637 -1.60 -33.02 4.59
CA LEU A 637 -2.26 -31.72 4.65
C LEU A 637 -2.57 -31.28 6.09
N VAL A 638 -2.90 -32.19 6.99
CA VAL A 638 -3.31 -31.88 8.38
C VAL A 638 -2.17 -31.21 9.17
N PRO A 639 -0.94 -31.76 9.25
CA PRO A 639 0.16 -31.10 9.95
C PRO A 639 0.49 -29.74 9.37
N SER A 640 0.53 -29.61 8.03
CA SER A 640 0.76 -28.35 7.35
C SER A 640 -0.28 -27.29 7.68
N ALA A 641 -1.58 -27.65 7.69
CA ALA A 641 -2.67 -26.74 8.01
C ALA A 641 -2.66 -26.28 9.49
N VAL A 642 -2.19 -27.17 10.40
CA VAL A 642 -2.03 -26.84 11.82
C VAL A 642 -0.88 -25.87 12.02
N VAL A 643 0.27 -26.13 11.40
CA VAL A 643 1.54 -25.45 11.69
C VAL A 643 1.65 -24.11 10.97
N VAL A 644 1.16 -23.99 9.72
CA VAL A 644 1.33 -22.80 8.86
C VAL A 644 0.88 -21.51 9.53
N GLY A 645 -0.11 -21.58 10.39
CA GLY A 645 -0.63 -20.39 11.10
C GLY A 645 0.25 -19.89 12.25
N PHE A 646 1.33 -20.60 12.60
CA PHE A 646 2.26 -20.24 13.66
C PHE A 646 3.66 -19.97 13.14
N ILE A 647 3.90 -20.13 11.83
CA ILE A 647 5.17 -19.79 11.19
C ILE A 647 5.14 -18.30 10.86
N ASP A 648 5.93 -17.53 11.61
CA ASP A 648 6.25 -16.16 11.28
C ASP A 648 7.32 -16.15 10.15
N PRO A 649 7.06 -15.54 8.99
CA PRO A 649 8.02 -15.52 7.88
C PRO A 649 9.34 -14.84 8.24
N GLU A 650 9.31 -13.78 9.04
CA GLU A 650 10.49 -13.01 9.43
C GLU A 650 11.37 -13.83 10.38
N GLY A 651 10.76 -14.39 11.44
CA GLY A 651 11.46 -15.30 12.35
C GLY A 651 11.99 -16.56 11.63
N LEU A 652 11.28 -17.06 10.59
CA LEU A 652 11.79 -18.18 9.78
C LEU A 652 13.04 -17.75 9.01
N GLY A 653 13.05 -16.56 8.42
CA GLY A 653 14.23 -15.99 7.75
C GLY A 653 15.43 -15.90 8.70
N ASP A 654 15.22 -15.38 9.91
CA ASP A 654 16.27 -15.29 10.93
C ASP A 654 16.88 -16.67 11.25
N HIS A 655 16.04 -17.69 11.44
CA HIS A 655 16.51 -19.06 11.69
C HIS A 655 17.23 -19.67 10.47
N LEU A 656 16.75 -19.42 9.24
CA LEU A 656 17.38 -19.91 8.01
C LEU A 656 18.77 -19.29 7.83
N ALA A 657 18.90 -17.99 8.05
CA ALA A 657 20.16 -17.29 7.88
C ALA A 657 21.16 -17.60 9.01
N GLN A 658 20.71 -17.56 10.28
CA GLN A 658 21.62 -17.72 11.44
C GLN A 658 21.95 -19.19 11.73
N ARG A 659 20.98 -20.13 11.56
CA ARG A 659 21.13 -21.54 11.89
C ARG A 659 21.63 -22.38 10.73
N LEU A 660 21.00 -22.23 9.56
CA LEU A 660 21.37 -22.97 8.36
C LEU A 660 22.44 -22.26 7.55
N ARG A 661 22.84 -21.04 7.98
CA ARG A 661 23.85 -20.19 7.31
C ARG A 661 23.55 -19.95 5.83
N LEU A 662 22.27 -19.85 5.49
CA LEU A 662 21.86 -19.47 4.13
C LEU A 662 22.26 -18.02 3.85
N PRO A 663 22.57 -17.68 2.58
CA PRO A 663 22.91 -16.31 2.22
C PRO A 663 21.85 -15.31 2.65
N ALA A 664 22.25 -14.24 3.36
CA ALA A 664 21.31 -13.28 3.96
C ALA A 664 20.42 -12.58 2.94
N ARG A 665 20.97 -12.16 1.77
CA ARG A 665 20.23 -11.43 0.74
C ARG A 665 18.98 -12.16 0.23
N PRO A 666 19.07 -13.40 -0.32
CA PRO A 666 17.88 -14.11 -0.78
C PRO A 666 16.90 -14.44 0.35
N VAL A 667 17.39 -14.70 1.57
CA VAL A 667 16.53 -14.96 2.72
C VAL A 667 15.72 -13.72 3.08
N VAL A 668 16.37 -12.57 3.23
CA VAL A 668 15.71 -11.28 3.56
C VAL A 668 14.75 -10.87 2.44
N ALA A 669 15.15 -11.01 1.17
CA ALA A 669 14.27 -10.71 0.06
C ALA A 669 13.02 -11.61 0.04
N ALA A 670 13.17 -12.90 0.32
CA ALA A 670 12.06 -13.84 0.39
C ALA A 670 11.12 -13.55 1.58
N THR A 671 11.65 -13.20 2.75
CA THR A 671 10.83 -12.85 3.92
C THR A 671 10.08 -11.54 3.72
N ALA A 672 10.73 -10.52 3.16
CA ALA A 672 10.09 -9.26 2.80
C ALA A 672 8.99 -9.47 1.74
N ALA A 673 9.20 -10.32 0.75
CA ALA A 673 8.17 -10.69 -0.23
C ALA A 673 6.98 -11.42 0.41
N LEU A 674 7.23 -12.35 1.34
CA LEU A 674 6.16 -13.07 2.05
C LEU A 674 5.31 -12.16 2.94
N GLN A 675 5.91 -11.14 3.56
CA GLN A 675 5.16 -10.13 4.33
C GLN A 675 4.20 -9.33 3.45
N ARG A 676 4.56 -9.07 2.19
CA ARG A 676 3.72 -8.36 1.22
C ARG A 676 2.53 -9.18 0.70
N VAL A 677 2.50 -10.50 0.91
CA VAL A 677 1.34 -11.32 0.51
C VAL A 677 0.04 -10.81 1.13
N GLN A 678 0.09 -10.26 2.36
CA GLN A 678 -1.09 -9.66 2.99
C GLN A 678 -1.56 -8.38 2.29
N ALA A 679 -0.65 -7.59 1.70
CA ALA A 679 -0.99 -6.41 0.92
C ALA A 679 -1.71 -6.77 -0.40
N PHE A 680 -1.52 -7.98 -0.91
CA PHE A 680 -2.22 -8.46 -2.11
C PHE A 680 -3.72 -8.62 -1.89
N ASP A 681 -4.17 -8.98 -0.69
CA ASP A 681 -5.60 -9.06 -0.38
C ASP A 681 -6.26 -7.67 -0.46
N THR A 682 -5.58 -6.64 0.04
CA THR A 682 -6.03 -5.25 -0.08
C THR A 682 -6.06 -4.80 -1.53
N LEU A 683 -4.98 -5.02 -2.27
CA LEU A 683 -4.89 -4.65 -3.69
C LEU A 683 -5.92 -5.40 -4.55
N TRP A 684 -6.13 -6.69 -4.27
CA TRP A 684 -7.19 -7.49 -4.91
C TRP A 684 -8.57 -6.87 -4.66
N THR A 685 -8.85 -6.51 -3.42
CA THR A 685 -10.12 -5.90 -3.04
C THR A 685 -10.33 -4.55 -3.71
N GLU A 686 -9.29 -3.71 -3.77
CA GLU A 686 -9.32 -2.42 -4.48
C GLU A 686 -9.60 -2.60 -5.98
N LEU A 687 -8.89 -3.53 -6.65
CA LEU A 687 -9.10 -3.83 -8.06
C LEU A 687 -10.52 -4.36 -8.35
N MET A 688 -11.03 -5.25 -7.50
CA MET A 688 -12.39 -5.77 -7.62
C MET A 688 -13.46 -4.70 -7.37
N THR A 689 -13.19 -3.80 -6.42
CA THR A 689 -14.04 -2.64 -6.10
C THR A 689 -14.11 -1.68 -7.29
N THR A 690 -12.96 -1.32 -7.86
CA THR A 690 -12.89 -0.48 -9.06
C THR A 690 -13.70 -1.06 -10.21
N ARG A 691 -13.53 -2.35 -10.50
CA ARG A 691 -14.27 -3.03 -11.56
C ARG A 691 -15.78 -3.07 -11.31
N ARG A 692 -16.17 -3.20 -10.04
CA ARG A 692 -17.58 -3.15 -9.66
C ARG A 692 -18.19 -1.79 -9.97
N VAL A 693 -17.53 -0.70 -9.58
CA VAL A 693 -18.04 0.67 -9.83
C VAL A 693 -17.94 1.07 -11.31
N ARG A 694 -16.96 0.52 -12.05
CA ARG A 694 -16.81 0.74 -13.49
C ARG A 694 -17.80 -0.06 -14.35
N GLY A 695 -18.68 -0.88 -13.76
CA GLY A 695 -19.67 -1.67 -14.50
C GLY A 695 -19.09 -2.85 -15.30
N THR A 696 -17.80 -3.14 -15.14
CA THR A 696 -17.10 -4.16 -15.94
C THR A 696 -17.17 -5.56 -15.36
N ARG A 697 -17.79 -5.73 -14.19
CA ARG A 697 -17.92 -7.05 -13.54
C ARG A 697 -19.00 -7.87 -14.23
N PRO A 698 -18.67 -9.07 -14.76
CA PRO A 698 -19.63 -9.86 -15.54
C PRO A 698 -20.73 -10.45 -14.68
N ARG A 699 -21.96 -10.55 -15.26
CA ARG A 699 -23.10 -11.26 -14.69
C ARG A 699 -23.08 -12.72 -15.12
N GLY A 700 -22.98 -13.65 -14.20
CA GLY A 700 -23.45 -15.05 -14.32
C GLY A 700 -22.44 -16.10 -14.78
N ALA A 701 -21.96 -16.18 -16.00
CA ALA A 701 -21.29 -17.35 -16.54
C ALA A 701 -19.90 -17.65 -15.92
N LEU A 702 -19.61 -18.91 -15.59
CA LEU A 702 -18.35 -19.39 -15.02
C LEU A 702 -17.12 -18.96 -15.86
N LEU A 703 -17.23 -19.02 -17.20
CA LEU A 703 -16.21 -18.59 -18.12
C LEU A 703 -15.92 -17.09 -18.05
N ALA A 704 -16.96 -16.26 -17.87
CA ALA A 704 -16.79 -14.81 -17.72
C ALA A 704 -16.10 -14.45 -16.39
N ARG A 705 -16.42 -15.16 -15.30
CA ARG A 705 -15.71 -15.01 -14.02
C ARG A 705 -14.26 -15.47 -14.11
N GLY A 706 -13.99 -16.55 -14.84
CA GLY A 706 -12.62 -17.01 -15.09
C GLY A 706 -11.80 -15.96 -15.84
N ARG A 707 -12.37 -15.35 -16.89
CA ARG A 707 -11.70 -14.26 -17.63
C ARG A 707 -11.47 -13.02 -16.77
N GLU A 708 -12.42 -12.66 -15.92
CA GLU A 708 -12.26 -11.58 -14.96
C GLU A 708 -11.10 -11.86 -13.99
N ALA A 709 -11.04 -13.07 -13.42
CA ALA A 709 -9.96 -13.47 -12.53
C ALA A 709 -8.58 -13.34 -13.19
N VAL A 710 -8.42 -13.77 -14.44
CA VAL A 710 -7.17 -13.63 -15.20
C VAL A 710 -6.76 -12.17 -15.35
N VAL A 711 -7.69 -11.29 -15.69
CA VAL A 711 -7.39 -9.86 -15.88
C VAL A 711 -7.04 -9.18 -14.55
N VAL A 712 -7.77 -9.50 -13.47
CA VAL A 712 -7.48 -8.99 -12.12
C VAL A 712 -6.12 -9.50 -11.62
N THR A 713 -5.81 -10.78 -11.87
CA THR A 713 -4.48 -11.35 -11.54
C THR A 713 -3.37 -10.64 -12.30
N GLY A 714 -3.58 -10.28 -13.58
CA GLY A 714 -2.63 -9.46 -14.34
C GLY A 714 -2.41 -8.08 -13.70
N GLY A 715 -3.48 -7.40 -13.30
CA GLY A 715 -3.39 -6.12 -12.58
C GLY A 715 -2.70 -6.25 -11.21
N LEU A 716 -2.98 -7.35 -10.49
CA LEU A 716 -2.33 -7.66 -9.23
C LEU A 716 -0.81 -7.85 -9.40
N LEU A 717 -0.38 -8.59 -10.45
CA LEU A 717 1.03 -8.80 -10.74
C LEU A 717 1.75 -7.48 -11.05
N VAL A 718 1.15 -6.62 -11.86
CA VAL A 718 1.73 -5.29 -12.18
C VAL A 718 1.84 -4.44 -10.92
N GLY A 719 0.79 -4.39 -10.10
CA GLY A 719 0.81 -3.68 -8.81
C GLY A 719 1.85 -4.25 -7.83
N ALA A 720 1.99 -5.58 -7.79
CA ALA A 720 2.99 -6.26 -6.98
C ALA A 720 4.43 -5.93 -7.41
N LEU A 721 4.70 -5.87 -8.72
CA LEU A 721 6.01 -5.47 -9.25
C LEU A 721 6.32 -4.01 -8.89
N GLY A 722 5.35 -3.08 -9.00
CA GLY A 722 5.53 -1.70 -8.59
C GLY A 722 5.86 -1.57 -7.10
N GLN A 723 5.13 -2.29 -6.23
CA GLN A 723 5.43 -2.32 -4.79
C GLN A 723 6.80 -2.95 -4.49
N ALA A 724 7.18 -4.00 -5.23
CA ALA A 724 8.49 -4.63 -5.07
C ALA A 724 9.63 -3.67 -5.42
N SER A 725 9.49 -2.86 -6.48
CA SER A 725 10.48 -1.83 -6.85
C SER A 725 10.62 -0.77 -5.76
N THR A 726 9.51 -0.27 -5.20
CA THR A 726 9.56 0.71 -4.10
C THR A 726 10.20 0.12 -2.84
N LEU A 727 9.88 -1.15 -2.51
CA LEU A 727 10.47 -1.85 -1.38
C LEU A 727 11.98 -2.05 -1.58
N ALA A 728 12.41 -2.49 -2.77
CA ALA A 728 13.82 -2.64 -3.10
C ALA A 728 14.57 -1.31 -2.94
N LEU A 729 14.01 -0.22 -3.44
CA LEU A 729 14.57 1.12 -3.27
C LEU A 729 14.71 1.50 -1.78
N ALA A 730 13.69 1.23 -0.96
CA ALA A 730 13.74 1.50 0.48
C ALA A 730 14.77 0.63 1.22
N MET A 731 14.94 -0.63 0.80
CA MET A 731 15.96 -1.52 1.36
C MET A 731 17.37 -1.05 0.97
N ASP A 732 17.57 -0.68 -0.28
CA ASP A 732 18.86 -0.21 -0.80
C ASP A 732 19.26 1.15 -0.22
N ALA A 733 18.30 2.06 0.01
CA ALA A 733 18.51 3.30 0.76
C ALA A 733 19.05 3.07 2.19
N ARG A 734 18.79 1.88 2.75
CA ARG A 734 19.30 1.43 4.06
C ARG A 734 20.50 0.47 3.93
N GLY A 735 21.24 0.51 2.80
CA GLY A 735 22.51 -0.22 2.58
C GLY A 735 22.35 -1.72 2.27
N PHE A 736 21.17 -2.19 1.85
CA PHE A 736 20.95 -3.63 1.59
C PHE A 736 21.75 -4.15 0.38
N ALA A 737 21.88 -3.35 -0.67
CA ALA A 737 22.61 -3.75 -1.89
C ALA A 737 24.10 -4.04 -1.63
N GLU A 738 24.75 -3.30 -0.71
CA GLU A 738 26.14 -3.48 -0.32
C GLU A 738 26.35 -4.50 0.80
N ALA A 739 25.28 -4.92 1.50
CA ALA A 739 25.35 -5.83 2.65
C ALA A 739 25.80 -7.25 2.26
N ARG A 740 27.11 -7.50 2.14
CA ARG A 740 27.67 -8.84 1.88
C ARG A 740 27.63 -9.74 3.12
N GLN A 741 27.80 -9.17 4.28
CA GLN A 741 27.67 -9.82 5.59
C GLN A 741 26.77 -8.93 6.44
N ARG A 742 25.80 -9.51 7.09
CA ARG A 742 24.79 -8.82 7.87
C ARG A 742 24.81 -9.34 9.32
N THR A 743 24.56 -8.47 10.29
CA THR A 743 24.24 -8.85 11.67
C THR A 743 22.72 -8.96 11.82
N TRP A 744 22.25 -9.41 12.98
CA TRP A 744 20.83 -9.69 13.21
C TRP A 744 20.42 -9.08 14.56
N ALA A 745 19.44 -8.20 14.55
CA ALA A 745 18.88 -7.58 15.75
C ALA A 745 18.14 -8.60 16.63
N GLY A 746 17.49 -9.58 15.99
CA GLY A 746 16.78 -10.65 16.68
C GLY A 746 17.61 -11.96 16.71
N PRO A 747 17.99 -12.49 17.89
CA PRO A 747 18.62 -13.80 17.95
C PRO A 747 17.61 -14.90 17.62
N ALA A 748 18.05 -15.94 16.90
CA ALA A 748 17.28 -17.13 16.56
C ALA A 748 17.71 -18.34 17.43
N PRO A 749 17.46 -18.35 18.75
CA PRO A 749 17.87 -19.42 19.63
C PRO A 749 17.04 -20.69 19.39
N TRP A 750 17.68 -21.86 19.48
CA TRP A 750 16.98 -23.13 19.53
C TRP A 750 16.60 -23.44 21.00
N ARG A 751 15.30 -23.58 21.24
CA ARG A 751 14.73 -23.74 22.59
C ARG A 751 14.21 -25.17 22.79
N ARG A 752 13.95 -25.57 24.06
CA ARG A 752 13.35 -26.88 24.37
C ARG A 752 12.04 -27.17 23.60
N PRO A 753 11.09 -26.22 23.46
CA PRO A 753 9.90 -26.44 22.64
C PRO A 753 10.21 -26.83 21.19
N ASP A 754 11.31 -26.34 20.62
CA ASP A 754 11.70 -26.61 19.22
C ASP A 754 12.10 -28.09 19.07
N THR A 755 12.85 -28.59 20.02
CA THR A 755 13.22 -30.02 20.07
C THR A 755 12.01 -30.92 20.24
N LEU A 756 11.04 -30.51 21.09
CA LEU A 756 9.79 -31.26 21.28
C LEU A 756 8.93 -31.27 20.03
N ALA A 757 8.85 -30.17 19.30
CA ALA A 757 8.09 -30.11 18.05
C ALA A 757 8.72 -31.01 16.96
N LEU A 758 10.05 -31.01 16.84
CA LEU A 758 10.75 -31.91 15.93
C LEU A 758 10.56 -33.38 16.33
N ALA A 759 10.65 -33.67 17.64
CA ALA A 759 10.39 -35.04 18.14
C ALA A 759 8.94 -35.47 17.86
N ALA A 760 7.97 -34.57 17.94
CA ALA A 760 6.57 -34.88 17.57
C ALA A 760 6.44 -35.22 16.08
N GLY A 761 7.13 -34.48 15.18
CA GLY A 761 7.18 -34.82 13.76
C GLY A 761 7.78 -36.19 13.48
N LEU A 762 8.91 -36.52 14.15
CA LEU A 762 9.54 -37.83 14.06
C LEU A 762 8.67 -38.94 14.66
N LEU A 763 7.92 -38.67 15.71
CA LEU A 763 6.96 -39.62 16.32
C LEU A 763 5.85 -40.02 15.31
N VAL A 764 5.37 -39.07 14.49
CA VAL A 764 4.39 -39.37 13.44
C VAL A 764 4.98 -40.35 12.41
N VAL A 765 6.25 -40.16 12.03
CA VAL A 765 6.94 -41.09 11.10
C VAL A 765 7.12 -42.46 11.76
N ALA A 766 7.55 -42.49 12.99
CA ALA A 766 7.68 -43.76 13.77
C ALA A 766 6.33 -44.49 13.90
N ALA A 767 5.22 -43.74 14.12
CA ALA A 767 3.90 -44.31 14.16
C ALA A 767 3.48 -44.91 12.80
N ALA A 768 3.87 -44.27 11.68
CA ALA A 768 3.65 -44.81 10.32
C ALA A 768 4.40 -46.13 10.09
N VAL A 769 5.67 -46.17 10.49
CA VAL A 769 6.48 -47.40 10.41
C VAL A 769 5.90 -48.51 11.28
N ALA A 770 5.50 -48.20 12.54
CA ALA A 770 4.86 -49.16 13.41
C ALA A 770 3.52 -49.66 12.86
N ALA A 771 2.67 -48.74 12.30
CA ALA A 771 1.43 -49.11 11.66
C ALA A 771 1.63 -50.05 10.45
N ARG A 772 2.68 -49.80 9.65
CA ARG A 772 3.04 -50.66 8.52
C ARG A 772 3.46 -52.07 8.98
N LEU A 773 4.13 -52.20 10.11
CA LEU A 773 4.59 -53.49 10.65
C LEU A 773 3.48 -54.26 11.39
N THR A 774 2.47 -53.58 11.91
CA THR A 774 1.44 -54.19 12.80
C THR A 774 0.04 -54.28 12.19
N LEU A 775 -0.28 -53.43 11.22
CA LEU A 775 -1.61 -53.38 10.61
C LEU A 775 -1.54 -53.88 9.16
N PRO A 776 -2.45 -54.80 8.76
CA PRO A 776 -2.51 -55.28 7.40
C PRO A 776 -2.98 -54.23 6.41
#